data_5470cccca73620e21cbed376de122639
#
_entry.id   5470cccca73620e21cbed376de122639
#
_cell.length_a   1.000
_cell.length_b   1.000
_cell.length_c   1.000
_cell.angle_alpha   90.00
_cell.angle_beta   90.00
_cell.angle_gamma   90.00
#
_symmetry.space_group_name_H-M   'P 1'
#
loop_
_entity.id
_entity.type
_entity.pdbx_description
1 polymer ?
#
loop_
_entity_poly.entity_id
_entity_poly.type
_entity_poly.pdbx_seq_one_letter_code
_entity_poly.pdbx_strand_id
1 'polypeptide(L)'
;MRIKSLVLALVATLVFGAELSAQNGNITPVPAIVRGGVCNGEVCSPAVPFDYKQPFKLSFEGVDMVDAQRLEAAAVAAGLDVKRVKHTAKRGYLHFTVKPEMIHDDEGYAIVTTQDGIIVTANTASGAFYALQTMRQLVESGDWQTGIIGDYPRFEYRGVLIDISRHFRSVDFLKRQIDMMARMKMNRLHLHLTDAAGWRLEVESYPRLTSFAAWRTPHDWKGWSNSGCRYVEQGSEGASGGYLTKAEARELVAYAADRYITIIPEIEMPGHSEEVLEAYPELKCSHKPERQADLCIGKEATFEMMQAILDEVIDIFPSEYIHIGGDEAAKNSWKECEDCKRRMREEGLKDVDELQSYMIHRIEEYLNSKGRQIIGWDEILEGGLAPNATVMSWRGEEGGHIAAEAGHKVVMSPHGYCYIDAPQDAPYSQPESIGGYLPLEKVYSYEPVPTTMPKEVGEYILGVQANLWAEFIVEDSHYEHMLWPRAIAVAEIGWSQPENRDYADFRERAIKIVDGMIEEGYTPFDLKNEIGNRPESKQDVDHLARGKKVTYLEPSRYYAPKYAAAYDATLTDGKRGTWTYADERWQGFLGRGGVDVIIDMEEVTTIHSISADFMQICGPGVFMPCLVEIAVSVDGENFTKIADIEHEVIIDELPSFKSFGWQGETQARYIRYKAHRSKYTGFLFVDEIVVK
;
A
#
# COMPACT_ATOMS: atom_id res chain seq x y z
N MET A 1 2.29 -18.83 -44.81
CA MET A 1 3.73 -18.53 -44.96
C MET A 1 4.08 -17.07 -44.57
N ARG A 2 3.27 -16.06 -44.88
CA ARG A 2 3.55 -14.63 -44.52
C ARG A 2 3.44 -14.33 -43.02
N ILE A 3 2.53 -14.96 -42.27
CA ILE A 3 2.34 -14.70 -40.81
C ILE A 3 3.53 -15.22 -40.00
N LYS A 4 4.07 -16.41 -40.32
CA LYS A 4 5.25 -16.97 -39.63
C LYS A 4 6.52 -16.11 -39.84
N SER A 5 6.66 -15.48 -41.01
CA SER A 5 7.80 -14.58 -41.29
C SER A 5 7.68 -13.25 -40.56
N LEU A 6 6.46 -12.76 -40.29
CA LEU A 6 6.23 -11.54 -39.53
C LEU A 6 6.57 -11.74 -38.04
N VAL A 7 6.14 -12.85 -37.45
CA VAL A 7 6.40 -13.22 -36.05
C VAL A 7 7.89 -13.41 -35.78
N LEU A 8 8.64 -14.11 -36.69
CA LEU A 8 10.08 -14.28 -36.54
C LEU A 8 10.87 -12.97 -36.70
N ALA A 9 10.41 -12.06 -37.54
CA ALA A 9 11.03 -10.73 -37.69
C ALA A 9 10.81 -9.85 -36.45
N LEU A 10 9.68 -10.03 -35.74
CA LEU A 10 9.35 -9.32 -34.52
C LEU A 10 10.23 -9.72 -33.32
N VAL A 11 10.45 -11.03 -33.14
CA VAL A 11 11.34 -11.56 -32.09
C VAL A 11 12.76 -11.03 -32.25
N ALA A 12 13.23 -10.91 -33.51
CA ALA A 12 14.56 -10.35 -33.80
C ALA A 12 14.66 -8.84 -33.53
N THR A 13 13.55 -8.07 -33.58
CA THR A 13 13.54 -6.63 -33.37
C THR A 13 13.44 -6.27 -31.87
N LEU A 14 12.87 -7.14 -31.05
CA LEU A 14 12.81 -7.00 -29.59
C LEU A 14 14.20 -7.22 -28.91
N VAL A 15 15.16 -7.82 -29.62
CA VAL A 15 16.52 -8.12 -29.11
C VAL A 15 17.54 -7.03 -29.45
N PHE A 16 17.25 -6.12 -30.41
CA PHE A 16 18.19 -5.04 -30.79
C PHE A 16 17.57 -3.68 -30.56
N GLY A 17 18.06 -3.02 -29.48
CA GLY A 17 17.67 -1.66 -29.10
C GLY A 17 17.86 -0.66 -30.24
N ALA A 18 16.79 0.06 -30.52
CA ALA A 18 16.82 1.35 -31.16
C ALA A 18 15.97 2.28 -30.29
N GLU A 19 16.59 3.33 -29.78
CA GLU A 19 15.90 4.45 -29.15
C GLU A 19 14.81 4.97 -30.07
N LEU A 20 13.56 4.73 -29.69
CA LEU A 20 12.41 5.36 -30.32
C LEU A 20 11.58 5.94 -29.18
N SER A 21 11.63 7.26 -29.05
CA SER A 21 10.67 8.02 -28.25
C SER A 21 9.27 7.74 -28.83
N ALA A 22 8.62 6.74 -28.28
CA ALA A 22 7.21 6.52 -28.50
C ALA A 22 6.46 7.46 -27.55
N GLN A 23 5.49 8.19 -28.08
CA GLN A 23 4.40 8.67 -27.24
C GLN A 23 3.80 7.42 -26.58
N ASN A 24 3.93 7.33 -25.27
CA ASN A 24 3.49 6.16 -24.47
C ASN A 24 1.97 5.99 -24.45
N GLY A 25 1.24 6.42 -25.44
CA GLY A 25 -0.20 6.26 -25.58
C GLY A 25 -0.92 6.29 -24.20
N ASN A 26 -2.22 6.44 -24.17
CA ASN A 26 -3.00 6.46 -22.91
C ASN A 26 -3.09 5.04 -22.25
N ILE A 27 -1.96 4.33 -22.09
CA ILE A 27 -1.90 2.96 -21.55
C ILE A 27 -1.27 2.96 -20.16
N THR A 28 -1.94 2.34 -19.19
CA THR A 28 -1.49 2.19 -17.81
C THR A 28 -1.69 0.73 -17.34
N PRO A 29 -0.69 0.05 -16.82
CA PRO A 29 0.73 0.45 -16.70
C PRO A 29 1.39 0.74 -18.05
N VAL A 30 2.40 1.62 -18.07
CA VAL A 30 3.09 2.00 -19.30
C VAL A 30 3.84 0.81 -19.91
N PRO A 31 3.64 0.51 -21.22
CA PRO A 31 4.26 -0.64 -21.86
C PRO A 31 5.78 -0.49 -22.04
N ALA A 32 6.47 -1.64 -22.13
CA ALA A 32 7.91 -1.67 -22.37
C ALA A 32 8.29 -1.07 -23.73
N ILE A 33 7.50 -1.35 -24.76
CA ILE A 33 7.74 -0.89 -26.14
C ILE A 33 6.44 -0.47 -26.80
N VAL A 34 6.40 0.73 -27.37
CA VAL A 34 5.33 1.18 -28.28
C VAL A 34 5.96 1.73 -29.55
N ARG A 35 5.53 1.24 -30.71
CA ARG A 35 6.03 1.68 -32.01
C ARG A 35 4.89 1.87 -33.00
N GLY A 36 4.74 3.09 -33.51
CA GLY A 36 3.82 3.38 -34.59
C GLY A 36 4.26 2.81 -35.92
N GLY A 37 3.30 2.28 -36.70
CA GLY A 37 3.57 1.62 -37.97
C GLY A 37 4.13 0.21 -37.84
N VAL A 38 4.19 -0.50 -38.98
CA VAL A 38 4.66 -1.89 -39.02
C VAL A 38 5.75 -2.02 -40.07
N CYS A 39 6.90 -2.59 -39.71
CA CYS A 39 8.00 -2.84 -40.63
C CYS A 39 8.02 -4.30 -41.14
N ASN A 40 8.30 -4.49 -42.40
CA ASN A 40 8.54 -5.80 -43.00
C ASN A 40 9.93 -5.77 -43.69
N GLY A 41 10.95 -6.08 -42.92
CA GLY A 41 12.34 -5.87 -43.29
C GLY A 41 12.68 -4.36 -43.34
N GLU A 42 13.23 -3.88 -44.45
CA GLU A 42 13.63 -2.46 -44.60
C GLU A 42 12.45 -1.52 -44.93
N VAL A 43 11.27 -2.07 -45.23
CA VAL A 43 10.08 -1.27 -45.58
C VAL A 43 9.14 -1.14 -44.39
N CYS A 44 8.99 0.07 -43.86
CA CYS A 44 8.07 0.39 -42.78
C CYS A 44 6.84 1.13 -43.33
N SER A 45 5.64 0.70 -42.89
CA SER A 45 4.41 1.43 -43.15
C SER A 45 4.22 2.45 -42.01
N PRO A 46 3.77 3.66 -42.28
CA PRO A 46 3.49 4.65 -41.23
C PRO A 46 2.34 4.19 -40.31
N ALA A 47 2.28 4.74 -39.10
CA ALA A 47 1.12 4.60 -38.23
C ALA A 47 -0.09 5.27 -38.87
N VAL A 48 -1.22 4.60 -38.87
CA VAL A 48 -2.50 5.12 -39.36
C VAL A 48 -3.62 4.68 -38.41
N PRO A 49 -4.70 5.46 -38.25
CA PRO A 49 -5.84 5.07 -37.44
C PRO A 49 -6.35 3.67 -37.75
N PHE A 50 -6.63 2.90 -36.73
CA PHE A 50 -7.13 1.54 -36.88
C PHE A 50 -8.65 1.48 -36.61
N ASP A 51 -9.39 0.83 -37.50
CA ASP A 51 -10.83 0.63 -37.32
C ASP A 51 -11.09 -0.58 -36.40
N TYR A 52 -11.15 -0.32 -35.09
CA TYR A 52 -11.45 -1.34 -34.07
C TYR A 52 -12.97 -1.58 -33.88
N LYS A 53 -13.84 -0.80 -34.55
CA LYS A 53 -15.31 -0.96 -34.47
C LYS A 53 -15.82 -2.00 -35.46
N GLN A 54 -14.97 -2.50 -36.35
CA GLN A 54 -15.34 -3.59 -37.27
C GLN A 54 -15.47 -4.93 -36.54
N PRO A 55 -16.30 -5.87 -37.03
CA PRO A 55 -16.36 -7.21 -36.45
C PRO A 55 -15.10 -8.03 -36.75
N PHE A 56 -14.53 -8.66 -35.72
CA PHE A 56 -13.32 -9.49 -35.82
C PHE A 56 -13.64 -10.98 -35.84
N LYS A 57 -12.91 -11.73 -36.66
CA LYS A 57 -12.88 -13.19 -36.66
C LYS A 57 -11.79 -13.65 -35.68
N LEU A 58 -12.23 -14.09 -34.49
CA LEU A 58 -11.36 -14.52 -33.39
C LEU A 58 -10.88 -15.95 -33.61
N SER A 59 -9.57 -16.17 -33.53
CA SER A 59 -8.96 -17.51 -33.64
C SER A 59 -7.76 -17.65 -32.71
N PHE A 60 -7.49 -18.90 -32.31
CA PHE A 60 -6.45 -19.25 -31.34
C PHE A 60 -5.52 -20.31 -31.87
N GLU A 61 -4.21 -20.23 -31.54
CA GLU A 61 -3.20 -21.27 -31.71
C GLU A 61 -2.48 -21.44 -30.34
N GLY A 62 -2.40 -22.68 -29.84
CA GLY A 62 -1.71 -23.01 -28.60
C GLY A 62 -2.50 -22.64 -27.31
N VAL A 63 -3.81 -22.45 -27.41
CA VAL A 63 -4.69 -22.13 -26.32
C VAL A 63 -5.68 -23.26 -26.06
N ASP A 64 -5.83 -23.70 -24.84
CA ASP A 64 -6.84 -24.70 -24.48
C ASP A 64 -8.28 -24.14 -24.52
N MET A 65 -9.25 -25.01 -24.26
CA MET A 65 -10.67 -24.65 -24.39
C MET A 65 -11.12 -23.66 -23.30
N VAL A 66 -10.61 -23.79 -22.07
CA VAL A 66 -10.97 -22.95 -20.92
C VAL A 66 -10.40 -21.54 -21.10
N ASP A 67 -9.11 -21.47 -21.39
CA ASP A 67 -8.45 -20.19 -21.64
C ASP A 67 -8.98 -19.50 -22.90
N ALA A 68 -9.35 -20.25 -23.95
CA ALA A 68 -9.97 -19.67 -25.13
C ALA A 68 -11.35 -19.06 -24.82
N GLN A 69 -12.12 -19.60 -23.85
CA GLN A 69 -13.36 -19.00 -23.39
C GLN A 69 -13.12 -17.72 -22.56
N ARG A 70 -12.13 -17.75 -21.66
CA ARG A 70 -11.70 -16.57 -20.87
C ARG A 70 -11.25 -15.42 -21.78
N LEU A 71 -10.41 -15.72 -22.74
CA LEU A 71 -9.88 -14.70 -23.68
C LEU A 71 -10.98 -14.16 -24.61
N GLU A 72 -11.94 -14.99 -25.04
CA GLU A 72 -13.09 -14.52 -25.81
C GLU A 72 -13.96 -13.57 -24.98
N ALA A 73 -14.26 -13.93 -23.72
CA ALA A 73 -15.01 -13.07 -22.80
C ALA A 73 -14.25 -11.75 -22.51
N ALA A 74 -12.94 -11.81 -22.32
CA ALA A 74 -12.09 -10.63 -22.12
C ALA A 74 -12.05 -9.73 -23.37
N ALA A 75 -12.03 -10.29 -24.57
CA ALA A 75 -12.11 -9.51 -25.82
C ALA A 75 -13.44 -8.76 -25.97
N VAL A 76 -14.55 -9.41 -25.61
CA VAL A 76 -15.86 -8.76 -25.54
C VAL A 76 -15.88 -7.64 -24.49
N ALA A 77 -15.34 -7.93 -23.30
CA ALA A 77 -15.24 -6.93 -22.22
C ALA A 77 -14.32 -5.75 -22.58
N ALA A 78 -13.35 -5.96 -23.47
CA ALA A 78 -12.50 -4.91 -24.05
C ALA A 78 -13.22 -4.06 -25.13
N GLY A 79 -14.51 -4.29 -25.39
CA GLY A 79 -15.30 -3.54 -26.36
C GLY A 79 -15.11 -4.00 -27.83
N LEU A 80 -14.54 -5.19 -28.06
CA LEU A 80 -14.33 -5.71 -29.40
C LEU A 80 -15.52 -6.59 -29.84
N ASP A 81 -16.03 -6.38 -31.04
CA ASP A 81 -17.02 -7.28 -31.64
C ASP A 81 -16.31 -8.50 -32.24
N VAL A 82 -16.39 -9.65 -31.56
CA VAL A 82 -15.66 -10.85 -31.94
C VAL A 82 -16.58 -12.03 -32.25
N LYS A 83 -16.19 -12.81 -33.27
CA LYS A 83 -16.84 -14.09 -33.61
C LYS A 83 -15.78 -15.18 -33.77
N ARG A 84 -15.86 -16.22 -32.95
CA ARG A 84 -14.90 -17.33 -32.96
C ARG A 84 -14.97 -18.11 -34.28
N VAL A 85 -13.79 -18.38 -34.84
CA VAL A 85 -13.61 -19.17 -36.09
C VAL A 85 -12.48 -20.18 -35.89
N LYS A 86 -12.47 -21.27 -36.72
CA LYS A 86 -11.46 -22.33 -36.63
C LYS A 86 -10.08 -21.94 -37.19
N HIS A 87 -10.06 -21.06 -38.19
CA HIS A 87 -8.83 -20.68 -38.90
C HIS A 87 -8.77 -19.16 -39.03
N THR A 88 -7.53 -18.64 -39.00
CA THR A 88 -7.28 -17.19 -39.15
C THR A 88 -7.83 -16.71 -40.51
N ALA A 89 -8.58 -15.63 -40.49
CA ALA A 89 -9.11 -14.98 -41.67
C ALA A 89 -8.01 -14.16 -42.39
N LYS A 90 -8.26 -13.80 -43.64
CA LYS A 90 -7.33 -12.92 -44.41
C LYS A 90 -7.44 -11.45 -44.00
N ARG A 91 -8.62 -11.02 -43.56
CA ARG A 91 -8.93 -9.65 -43.10
C ARG A 91 -9.96 -9.67 -41.95
N GLY A 92 -9.95 -8.64 -41.11
CA GLY A 92 -10.82 -8.54 -39.97
C GLY A 92 -10.56 -9.68 -38.97
N TYR A 93 -9.30 -9.97 -38.71
CA TYR A 93 -8.92 -11.02 -37.74
C TYR A 93 -8.42 -10.44 -36.43
N LEU A 94 -8.73 -11.15 -35.36
CA LEU A 94 -8.06 -11.11 -34.08
C LEU A 94 -7.51 -12.52 -33.84
N HIS A 95 -6.20 -12.68 -33.89
CA HIS A 95 -5.56 -13.99 -33.81
C HIS A 95 -4.58 -14.03 -32.65
N PHE A 96 -4.75 -14.99 -31.76
CA PHE A 96 -3.85 -15.27 -30.65
C PHE A 96 -2.94 -16.47 -30.97
N THR A 97 -1.65 -16.25 -30.75
CA THR A 97 -0.64 -17.33 -30.74
C THR A 97 -0.06 -17.38 -29.33
N VAL A 98 -0.36 -18.45 -28.59
CA VAL A 98 0.20 -18.68 -27.25
C VAL A 98 1.17 -19.85 -27.34
N LYS A 99 2.45 -19.56 -27.06
CA LYS A 99 3.51 -20.56 -27.17
C LYS A 99 4.69 -20.14 -26.28
N PRO A 100 5.18 -21.04 -25.40
CA PRO A 100 6.34 -20.75 -24.54
C PRO A 100 7.55 -20.25 -25.35
N GLU A 101 8.37 -19.41 -24.72
CA GLU A 101 9.64 -18.89 -25.28
C GLU A 101 9.50 -17.94 -26.49
N MET A 102 8.30 -17.41 -26.73
CA MET A 102 8.09 -16.39 -27.77
C MET A 102 8.41 -14.99 -27.35
N ILE A 103 8.22 -14.68 -26.06
CA ILE A 103 8.44 -13.38 -25.41
C ILE A 103 9.38 -13.57 -24.23
N HIS A 104 9.96 -12.49 -23.72
CA HIS A 104 10.95 -12.52 -22.64
C HIS A 104 10.42 -13.09 -21.31
N ASP A 105 9.13 -12.92 -21.03
CA ASP A 105 8.50 -13.27 -19.76
C ASP A 105 7.23 -14.09 -19.96
N ASP A 106 6.86 -14.94 -18.99
CA ASP A 106 5.66 -15.78 -19.06
C ASP A 106 4.36 -14.97 -19.19
N GLU A 107 4.27 -13.83 -18.53
CA GLU A 107 3.13 -12.92 -18.65
C GLU A 107 3.31 -11.85 -19.76
N GLY A 108 4.43 -11.91 -20.48
CA GLY A 108 4.74 -11.01 -21.58
C GLY A 108 3.88 -11.24 -22.82
N TYR A 109 3.70 -10.20 -23.63
CA TYR A 109 2.94 -10.25 -24.88
C TYR A 109 3.45 -9.24 -25.91
N ALA A 110 3.06 -9.48 -27.18
CA ALA A 110 3.20 -8.54 -28.27
C ALA A 110 1.87 -8.40 -29.03
N ILE A 111 1.45 -7.17 -29.30
CA ILE A 111 0.29 -6.83 -30.13
C ILE A 111 0.79 -6.23 -31.43
N VAL A 112 0.45 -6.81 -32.57
CA VAL A 112 0.71 -6.25 -33.89
C VAL A 112 -0.62 -5.87 -34.53
N THR A 113 -0.83 -4.58 -34.72
CA THR A 113 -2.02 -4.03 -35.37
C THR A 113 -1.71 -3.60 -36.78
N THR A 114 -2.41 -4.17 -37.76
CA THR A 114 -2.31 -3.85 -39.19
C THR A 114 -3.68 -3.42 -39.72
N GLN A 115 -3.76 -2.85 -40.91
CA GLN A 115 -5.04 -2.59 -41.57
C GLN A 115 -5.91 -3.82 -41.80
N ASP A 116 -5.30 -5.02 -41.86
CA ASP A 116 -6.01 -6.27 -42.07
C ASP A 116 -6.49 -6.96 -40.80
N GLY A 117 -5.99 -6.55 -39.59
CA GLY A 117 -6.37 -7.10 -38.29
C GLY A 117 -5.27 -7.07 -37.23
N ILE A 118 -5.49 -7.80 -36.17
CA ILE A 118 -4.67 -7.84 -34.96
C ILE A 118 -4.09 -9.23 -34.74
N ILE A 119 -2.80 -9.29 -34.44
CA ILE A 119 -2.10 -10.50 -33.98
C ILE A 119 -1.60 -10.25 -32.57
N VAL A 120 -1.92 -11.17 -31.66
CA VAL A 120 -1.37 -11.21 -30.31
C VAL A 120 -0.48 -12.44 -30.20
N THR A 121 0.72 -12.24 -29.68
CA THR A 121 1.66 -13.32 -29.35
C THR A 121 1.98 -13.24 -27.86
N ALA A 122 1.90 -14.35 -27.15
CA ALA A 122 2.21 -14.43 -25.72
C ALA A 122 2.83 -15.80 -25.38
N ASN A 123 3.52 -15.88 -24.23
CA ASN A 123 4.04 -17.16 -23.74
C ASN A 123 2.95 -18.01 -23.09
N THR A 124 2.02 -17.34 -22.40
CA THR A 124 0.93 -17.97 -21.64
C THR A 124 -0.41 -17.31 -21.95
N ALA A 125 -1.48 -17.93 -21.50
CA ALA A 125 -2.82 -17.36 -21.60
C ALA A 125 -2.99 -16.09 -20.75
N SER A 126 -2.28 -15.97 -19.61
CA SER A 126 -2.27 -14.74 -18.82
C SER A 126 -1.63 -13.56 -19.57
N GLY A 127 -0.52 -13.77 -20.26
CA GLY A 127 0.06 -12.76 -21.14
C GLY A 127 -0.91 -12.32 -22.25
N ALA A 128 -1.63 -13.26 -22.87
CA ALA A 128 -2.67 -12.96 -23.86
C ALA A 128 -3.84 -12.17 -23.26
N PHE A 129 -4.20 -12.45 -22.00
CA PHE A 129 -5.21 -11.69 -21.24
C PHE A 129 -4.76 -10.25 -20.98
N TYR A 130 -3.50 -10.03 -20.58
CA TYR A 130 -2.97 -8.68 -20.36
C TYR A 130 -2.86 -7.88 -21.68
N ALA A 131 -2.62 -8.53 -22.80
CA ALA A 131 -2.75 -7.90 -24.11
C ALA A 131 -4.17 -7.35 -24.34
N LEU A 132 -5.20 -8.09 -23.92
CA LEU A 132 -6.60 -7.61 -24.00
C LEU A 132 -6.89 -6.44 -23.06
N GLN A 133 -6.26 -6.37 -21.89
CA GLN A 133 -6.38 -5.18 -21.02
C GLN A 133 -5.78 -3.94 -21.68
N THR A 134 -4.65 -4.09 -22.37
CA THR A 134 -4.06 -3.01 -23.17
C THR A 134 -4.97 -2.61 -24.34
N MET A 135 -5.55 -3.58 -25.06
CA MET A 135 -6.51 -3.28 -26.14
C MET A 135 -7.76 -2.57 -25.62
N ARG A 136 -8.27 -2.93 -24.43
CA ARG A 136 -9.39 -2.25 -23.79
C ARG A 136 -9.09 -0.76 -23.62
N GLN A 137 -7.93 -0.39 -23.09
CA GLN A 137 -7.53 1.01 -22.93
C GLN A 137 -7.39 1.74 -24.28
N LEU A 138 -6.91 1.05 -25.33
CA LEU A 138 -6.85 1.62 -26.68
C LEU A 138 -8.25 1.87 -27.26
N VAL A 139 -9.21 1.00 -26.99
CA VAL A 139 -10.63 1.18 -27.38
C VAL A 139 -11.25 2.37 -26.61
N GLU A 140 -11.05 2.40 -25.30
CA GLU A 140 -11.57 3.46 -24.41
C GLU A 140 -10.99 4.84 -24.77
N SER A 141 -9.70 4.91 -25.12
CA SER A 141 -9.07 6.17 -25.55
C SER A 141 -9.53 6.66 -26.92
N GLY A 142 -10.01 5.77 -27.77
CA GLY A 142 -10.38 6.07 -29.14
C GLY A 142 -9.21 6.39 -30.10
N ASP A 143 -7.97 6.29 -29.62
CA ASP A 143 -6.74 6.58 -30.38
C ASP A 143 -5.92 5.30 -30.61
N TRP A 144 -6.51 4.33 -31.29
CA TRP A 144 -5.82 3.10 -31.66
C TRP A 144 -5.26 3.22 -33.09
N GLN A 145 -3.96 3.03 -33.22
CA GLN A 145 -3.25 3.12 -34.49
C GLN A 145 -2.61 1.77 -34.87
N THR A 146 -2.32 1.60 -36.15
CA THR A 146 -1.48 0.47 -36.60
C THR A 146 -0.08 0.60 -36.04
N GLY A 147 0.47 -0.51 -35.56
CA GLY A 147 1.78 -0.51 -34.91
C GLY A 147 2.05 -1.77 -34.12
N ILE A 148 3.04 -1.68 -33.24
CA ILE A 148 3.50 -2.77 -32.41
C ILE A 148 3.53 -2.27 -30.97
N ILE A 149 2.96 -3.07 -30.05
CA ILE A 149 3.11 -2.92 -28.60
C ILE A 149 3.75 -4.21 -28.10
N GLY A 150 4.92 -4.13 -27.48
CA GLY A 150 5.58 -5.22 -26.78
C GLY A 150 5.64 -4.89 -25.30
N ASP A 151 5.26 -5.84 -24.44
CA ASP A 151 5.12 -5.56 -23.05
C ASP A 151 5.33 -6.81 -22.19
N TYR A 152 5.85 -6.62 -20.97
CA TYR A 152 6.09 -7.68 -20.01
C TYR A 152 6.25 -7.07 -18.60
N PRO A 153 5.87 -7.80 -17.54
CA PRO A 153 5.98 -7.27 -16.17
C PRO A 153 7.43 -7.19 -15.72
N ARG A 154 7.70 -6.21 -14.86
CA ARG A 154 8.97 -6.10 -14.15
C ARG A 154 9.08 -7.13 -13.03
N PHE A 155 7.96 -7.39 -12.33
CA PHE A 155 7.87 -8.30 -11.19
C PHE A 155 6.76 -9.33 -11.37
N GLU A 156 6.99 -10.54 -10.85
CA GLU A 156 6.01 -11.62 -10.87
C GLU A 156 4.87 -11.43 -9.86
N TYR A 157 5.09 -10.65 -8.78
CA TYR A 157 4.10 -10.37 -7.76
C TYR A 157 3.66 -8.90 -7.83
N ARG A 158 2.38 -8.66 -8.09
CA ARG A 158 1.77 -7.33 -8.19
C ARG A 158 0.47 -7.35 -7.41
N GLY A 159 0.55 -6.97 -6.12
CA GLY A 159 -0.48 -7.25 -5.13
C GLY A 159 -1.26 -6.04 -4.64
N VAL A 160 -2.46 -6.35 -4.14
CA VAL A 160 -3.26 -5.48 -3.28
C VAL A 160 -3.74 -6.30 -2.09
N LEU A 161 -3.54 -5.79 -0.87
CA LEU A 161 -4.21 -6.28 0.32
C LEU A 161 -5.55 -5.56 0.47
N ILE A 162 -6.61 -6.35 0.68
CA ILE A 162 -7.95 -5.89 1.06
C ILE A 162 -8.29 -6.45 2.44
N ASP A 163 -8.39 -5.56 3.42
CA ASP A 163 -8.81 -5.90 4.79
C ASP A 163 -10.34 -5.98 4.86
N ILE A 164 -10.86 -7.19 5.05
CA ILE A 164 -12.28 -7.44 5.31
C ILE A 164 -12.54 -7.85 6.76
N SER A 165 -11.48 -7.93 7.58
CA SER A 165 -11.60 -8.25 8.99
C SER A 165 -12.16 -7.08 9.79
N ARG A 166 -11.56 -5.90 9.66
CA ARG A 166 -11.98 -4.73 10.43
C ARG A 166 -13.41 -4.29 10.07
N HIS A 167 -13.75 -4.34 8.77
CA HIS A 167 -15.12 -4.15 8.28
C HIS A 167 -15.40 -5.12 7.14
N PHE A 168 -16.38 -6.01 7.34
CA PHE A 168 -16.73 -7.04 6.35
C PHE A 168 -17.17 -6.43 5.02
N ARG A 169 -16.71 -7.03 3.90
CA ARG A 169 -17.07 -6.65 2.54
C ARG A 169 -17.73 -7.83 1.81
N SER A 170 -18.74 -7.50 1.02
CA SER A 170 -19.48 -8.51 0.24
C SER A 170 -18.64 -9.08 -0.91
N VAL A 171 -19.03 -10.26 -1.38
CA VAL A 171 -18.42 -10.88 -2.58
C VAL A 171 -18.53 -9.96 -3.80
N ASP A 172 -19.66 -9.26 -3.97
CA ASP A 172 -19.87 -8.34 -5.09
C ASP A 172 -18.90 -7.15 -5.04
N PHE A 173 -18.65 -6.60 -3.84
CA PHE A 173 -17.64 -5.57 -3.67
C PHE A 173 -16.24 -6.08 -4.05
N LEU A 174 -15.86 -7.27 -3.57
CA LEU A 174 -14.55 -7.87 -3.88
C LEU A 174 -14.39 -8.17 -5.38
N LYS A 175 -15.41 -8.68 -6.04
CA LYS A 175 -15.42 -8.88 -7.50
C LYS A 175 -15.19 -7.59 -8.27
N ARG A 176 -15.82 -6.52 -7.83
CA ARG A 176 -15.66 -5.20 -8.42
C ARG A 176 -14.21 -4.69 -8.31
N GLN A 177 -13.53 -4.94 -7.18
CA GLN A 177 -12.10 -4.59 -7.04
C GLN A 177 -11.21 -5.51 -7.90
N ILE A 178 -11.52 -6.81 -7.98
CA ILE A 178 -10.83 -7.77 -8.86
C ILE A 178 -10.90 -7.32 -10.33
N ASP A 179 -12.04 -6.79 -10.79
CA ASP A 179 -12.17 -6.27 -12.16
C ASP A 179 -11.21 -5.11 -12.43
N MET A 180 -11.07 -4.20 -11.46
CA MET A 180 -10.15 -3.07 -11.58
C MET A 180 -8.68 -3.49 -11.49
N MET A 181 -8.37 -4.44 -10.60
CA MET A 181 -7.04 -5.05 -10.50
C MET A 181 -6.63 -5.70 -11.84
N ALA A 182 -7.53 -6.45 -12.46
CA ALA A 182 -7.30 -7.09 -13.76
C ALA A 182 -6.99 -6.06 -14.86
N ARG A 183 -7.74 -4.95 -14.92
CA ARG A 183 -7.51 -3.85 -15.87
C ARG A 183 -6.11 -3.25 -15.71
N MET A 184 -5.61 -3.19 -14.48
CA MET A 184 -4.28 -2.66 -14.14
C MET A 184 -3.19 -3.74 -14.15
N LYS A 185 -3.47 -4.94 -14.65
CA LYS A 185 -2.53 -6.07 -14.76
C LYS A 185 -1.94 -6.51 -13.41
N MET A 186 -2.67 -6.31 -12.31
CA MET A 186 -2.34 -6.87 -11.01
C MET A 186 -2.77 -8.34 -10.95
N ASN A 187 -2.01 -9.19 -10.23
CA ASN A 187 -2.21 -10.63 -10.25
C ASN A 187 -2.30 -11.30 -8.88
N ARG A 188 -2.21 -10.54 -7.80
CA ARG A 188 -2.33 -11.06 -6.42
C ARG A 188 -3.32 -10.22 -5.63
N LEU A 189 -4.39 -10.86 -5.17
CA LEU A 189 -5.28 -10.31 -4.14
C LEU A 189 -4.91 -10.94 -2.80
N HIS A 190 -4.28 -10.18 -1.93
CA HIS A 190 -4.05 -10.57 -0.55
C HIS A 190 -5.32 -10.25 0.25
N LEU A 191 -6.01 -11.27 0.73
CA LEU A 191 -7.28 -11.14 1.43
C LEU A 191 -7.05 -11.34 2.93
N HIS A 192 -7.11 -10.24 3.69
CA HIS A 192 -6.94 -10.24 5.13
C HIS A 192 -8.27 -10.64 5.79
N LEU A 193 -8.34 -11.93 6.17
CA LEU A 193 -9.57 -12.61 6.57
C LEU A 193 -9.82 -12.60 8.07
N THR A 194 -8.78 -12.42 8.88
CA THR A 194 -8.85 -12.58 10.33
C THR A 194 -8.01 -11.55 11.04
N ASP A 195 -8.57 -10.95 12.07
CA ASP A 195 -7.90 -9.99 12.96
C ASP A 195 -8.81 -9.73 14.16
N ALA A 196 -8.32 -9.01 15.15
CA ALA A 196 -9.02 -8.64 16.38
C ALA A 196 -10.47 -8.19 16.20
N ALA A 197 -10.82 -7.59 15.06
CA ALA A 197 -12.16 -7.06 14.79
C ALA A 197 -13.15 -8.08 14.29
N GLY A 198 -12.68 -9.22 13.78
CA GLY A 198 -13.58 -10.28 13.36
C GLY A 198 -12.98 -11.32 12.42
N TRP A 199 -13.47 -12.53 12.55
CA TRP A 199 -13.16 -13.68 11.70
C TRP A 199 -14.07 -13.70 10.46
N ARG A 200 -13.54 -13.82 9.25
CA ARG A 200 -14.31 -13.61 8.01
C ARG A 200 -14.41 -14.80 7.06
N LEU A 201 -14.10 -16.00 7.51
CA LEU A 201 -14.19 -17.20 6.68
C LEU A 201 -14.94 -18.33 7.44
N GLU A 202 -15.86 -19.00 6.77
CA GLU A 202 -16.51 -20.18 7.33
C GLU A 202 -15.51 -21.32 7.55
N VAL A 203 -15.50 -21.84 8.78
CA VAL A 203 -14.70 -23.00 9.22
C VAL A 203 -15.62 -23.97 9.93
N GLU A 204 -15.86 -25.13 9.34
CA GLU A 204 -16.81 -26.12 9.87
C GLU A 204 -16.32 -26.76 11.17
N SER A 205 -15.02 -26.98 11.29
CA SER A 205 -14.39 -27.56 12.50
C SER A 205 -14.54 -26.67 13.73
N TYR A 206 -14.64 -25.36 13.54
CA TYR A 206 -14.70 -24.36 14.60
C TYR A 206 -15.83 -23.34 14.38
N PRO A 207 -17.11 -23.75 14.51
CA PRO A 207 -18.26 -22.92 14.10
C PRO A 207 -18.42 -21.62 14.90
N ARG A 208 -17.84 -21.50 16.10
CA ARG A 208 -17.90 -20.24 16.86
C ARG A 208 -17.05 -19.13 16.25
N LEU A 209 -16.14 -19.42 15.32
CA LEU A 209 -15.43 -18.41 14.56
C LEU A 209 -16.40 -17.56 13.73
N THR A 210 -17.49 -18.16 13.20
CA THR A 210 -18.46 -17.43 12.38
C THR A 210 -19.75 -17.10 13.12
N SER A 211 -20.19 -17.93 14.09
CA SER A 211 -21.40 -17.62 14.84
C SER A 211 -21.21 -16.57 15.92
N PHE A 212 -19.96 -16.34 16.37
CA PHE A 212 -19.62 -15.40 17.44
C PHE A 212 -18.49 -14.44 17.04
N ALA A 213 -17.31 -14.95 16.70
CA ALA A 213 -16.12 -14.14 16.46
C ALA A 213 -16.20 -13.24 15.20
N ALA A 214 -17.15 -13.49 14.30
CA ALA A 214 -17.45 -12.66 13.14
C ALA A 214 -18.34 -11.44 13.46
N TRP A 215 -18.83 -11.29 14.68
CA TRP A 215 -19.86 -10.30 15.06
C TRP A 215 -19.45 -9.48 16.27
N ARG A 216 -19.62 -8.18 16.20
CA ARG A 216 -19.25 -7.24 17.24
C ARG A 216 -20.27 -6.12 17.45
N THR A 217 -20.14 -5.38 18.56
CA THR A 217 -20.92 -4.17 18.83
C THR A 217 -20.09 -3.21 19.72
N PRO A 218 -20.08 -1.90 19.46
CA PRO A 218 -20.68 -1.21 18.31
C PRO A 218 -19.97 -1.49 16.97
N HIS A 219 -20.57 -0.97 15.89
CA HIS A 219 -20.11 -1.20 14.53
C HIS A 219 -18.76 -0.54 14.23
N ASP A 220 -18.61 0.74 14.62
CA ASP A 220 -17.41 1.51 14.34
C ASP A 220 -16.21 1.06 15.21
N TRP A 221 -15.02 1.20 14.64
CA TRP A 221 -13.77 0.76 15.27
C TRP A 221 -13.50 1.46 16.60
N LYS A 222 -13.60 2.81 16.64
CA LYS A 222 -13.34 3.60 17.86
C LYS A 222 -14.31 3.24 18.99
N GLY A 223 -15.59 3.17 18.70
CA GLY A 223 -16.61 2.78 19.66
C GLY A 223 -16.38 1.36 20.18
N TRP A 224 -16.08 0.41 19.29
CA TRP A 224 -15.80 -0.96 19.67
C TRP A 224 -14.54 -1.09 20.53
N SER A 225 -13.43 -0.49 20.11
CA SER A 225 -12.18 -0.52 20.86
C SER A 225 -12.32 0.15 22.24
N ASN A 226 -12.99 1.31 22.31
CA ASN A 226 -13.20 2.05 23.55
C ASN A 226 -14.21 1.38 24.51
N SER A 227 -15.10 0.51 24.00
CA SER A 227 -16.08 -0.23 24.80
C SER A 227 -15.60 -1.61 25.27
N GLY A 228 -14.32 -1.92 25.10
CA GLY A 228 -13.69 -3.14 25.58
C GLY A 228 -13.73 -4.30 24.58
N CYS A 229 -13.80 -4.04 23.27
CA CYS A 229 -13.69 -5.02 22.20
C CYS A 229 -14.69 -6.18 22.30
N ARG A 230 -15.99 -5.88 22.41
CA ARG A 230 -17.04 -6.87 22.67
C ARG A 230 -17.46 -7.60 21.38
N TYR A 231 -17.35 -8.93 21.41
CA TYR A 231 -17.98 -9.82 20.43
C TYR A 231 -19.37 -10.25 20.91
N VAL A 232 -20.23 -10.58 19.97
CA VAL A 232 -21.62 -10.96 20.24
C VAL A 232 -22.03 -12.14 19.34
N GLU A 233 -23.05 -12.90 19.76
CA GLU A 233 -23.59 -13.96 18.90
C GLU A 233 -24.26 -13.35 17.65
N GLN A 234 -24.22 -14.06 16.55
CA GLN A 234 -24.92 -13.70 15.32
C GLN A 234 -26.42 -13.44 15.60
N GLY A 235 -26.94 -12.32 15.10
CA GLY A 235 -28.33 -11.93 15.30
C GLY A 235 -28.64 -11.23 16.63
N SER A 236 -27.62 -10.97 17.47
CA SER A 236 -27.79 -10.11 18.66
C SER A 236 -28.17 -8.70 18.26
N GLU A 237 -28.86 -7.98 19.14
CA GLU A 237 -29.22 -6.58 18.91
C GLU A 237 -27.96 -5.71 18.76
N GLY A 238 -27.91 -4.94 17.66
CA GLY A 238 -26.78 -4.11 17.31
C GLY A 238 -25.55 -4.86 16.81
N ALA A 239 -25.64 -6.17 16.55
CA ALA A 239 -24.55 -6.94 15.98
C ALA A 239 -24.20 -6.45 14.56
N SER A 240 -22.93 -6.17 14.34
CA SER A 240 -22.35 -5.85 13.04
C SER A 240 -21.24 -6.81 12.71
N GLY A 241 -21.16 -7.26 11.45
CA GLY A 241 -20.16 -8.23 11.01
C GLY A 241 -20.62 -8.97 9.76
N GLY A 242 -20.03 -10.13 9.54
CA GLY A 242 -20.27 -11.00 8.39
C GLY A 242 -19.07 -11.89 8.16
N TYR A 243 -19.21 -12.85 7.28
CA TYR A 243 -18.14 -13.75 6.86
C TYR A 243 -18.47 -14.31 5.46
N LEU A 244 -17.46 -14.77 4.77
CA LEU A 244 -17.59 -15.52 3.53
C LEU A 244 -17.91 -16.97 3.87
N THR A 245 -19.01 -17.49 3.33
CA THR A 245 -19.24 -18.94 3.32
C THR A 245 -18.20 -19.61 2.43
N LYS A 246 -17.93 -20.90 2.63
CA LYS A 246 -17.04 -21.66 1.75
C LYS A 246 -17.48 -21.60 0.28
N ALA A 247 -18.78 -21.55 0.03
CA ALA A 247 -19.32 -21.44 -1.33
C ALA A 247 -18.98 -20.07 -1.94
N GLU A 248 -19.18 -18.99 -1.22
CA GLU A 248 -18.84 -17.63 -1.64
C GLU A 248 -17.34 -17.45 -1.83
N ALA A 249 -16.52 -18.00 -0.94
CA ALA A 249 -15.07 -17.95 -1.08
C ALA A 249 -14.58 -18.70 -2.34
N ARG A 250 -15.14 -19.90 -2.63
CA ARG A 250 -14.82 -20.63 -3.88
C ARG A 250 -15.32 -19.88 -5.12
N GLU A 251 -16.49 -19.24 -5.06
CA GLU A 251 -16.99 -18.40 -6.14
C GLU A 251 -16.04 -17.24 -6.42
N LEU A 252 -15.56 -16.57 -5.37
CA LEU A 252 -14.59 -15.47 -5.48
C LEU A 252 -13.26 -15.95 -6.08
N VAL A 253 -12.75 -17.11 -5.64
CA VAL A 253 -11.53 -17.73 -6.19
C VAL A 253 -11.70 -18.04 -7.68
N ALA A 254 -12.83 -18.62 -8.10
CA ALA A 254 -13.09 -18.89 -9.50
C ALA A 254 -13.18 -17.59 -10.34
N TYR A 255 -13.86 -16.56 -9.80
CA TYR A 255 -13.97 -15.26 -10.45
C TYR A 255 -12.62 -14.57 -10.65
N ALA A 256 -11.74 -14.64 -9.66
CA ALA A 256 -10.38 -14.11 -9.74
C ALA A 256 -9.52 -14.91 -10.75
N ALA A 257 -9.64 -16.24 -10.73
CA ALA A 257 -8.91 -17.12 -11.64
C ALA A 257 -9.28 -16.90 -13.13
N ASP A 258 -10.53 -16.53 -13.42
CA ASP A 258 -10.96 -16.15 -14.78
C ASP A 258 -10.28 -14.85 -15.27
N ARG A 259 -9.64 -14.10 -14.37
CA ARG A 259 -8.88 -12.87 -14.63
C ARG A 259 -7.37 -13.05 -14.37
N TYR A 260 -6.92 -14.29 -14.20
CA TYR A 260 -5.53 -14.62 -13.86
C TYR A 260 -5.03 -13.95 -12.57
N ILE A 261 -5.93 -13.71 -11.61
CA ILE A 261 -5.62 -13.22 -10.28
C ILE A 261 -5.69 -14.38 -9.29
N THR A 262 -4.63 -14.55 -8.49
CA THR A 262 -4.59 -15.50 -7.39
C THR A 262 -4.95 -14.80 -6.09
N ILE A 263 -5.88 -15.37 -5.32
CA ILE A 263 -6.20 -14.89 -3.98
C ILE A 263 -5.26 -15.58 -2.99
N ILE A 264 -4.51 -14.80 -2.23
CA ILE A 264 -3.65 -15.25 -1.12
C ILE A 264 -4.45 -15.01 0.17
N PRO A 265 -4.95 -16.06 0.85
CA PRO A 265 -5.65 -15.88 2.11
C PRO A 265 -4.65 -15.63 3.23
N GLU A 266 -4.98 -14.70 4.14
CA GLU A 266 -4.26 -14.49 5.38
C GLU A 266 -5.07 -14.99 6.56
N ILE A 267 -4.40 -15.81 7.40
CA ILE A 267 -4.90 -16.29 8.69
C ILE A 267 -3.88 -15.89 9.74
N GLU A 268 -4.24 -14.91 10.55
CA GLU A 268 -3.37 -14.34 11.56
C GLU A 268 -2.96 -15.32 12.64
N MET A 269 -1.66 -15.38 12.90
CA MET A 269 -1.04 -16.11 14.00
C MET A 269 0.42 -15.66 14.20
N PRO A 270 0.90 -15.57 15.46
CA PRO A 270 0.17 -15.77 16.71
C PRO A 270 -0.54 -14.54 17.23
N GLY A 271 -0.21 -13.34 16.73
CA GLY A 271 -0.83 -12.05 17.07
C GLY A 271 -2.22 -11.88 16.47
N HIS A 272 -2.84 -10.73 16.71
CA HIS A 272 -4.13 -10.32 16.11
C HIS A 272 -5.26 -11.37 16.22
N SER A 273 -5.23 -12.19 17.28
CA SER A 273 -6.10 -13.37 17.45
C SER A 273 -7.09 -13.23 18.61
N GLU A 274 -7.45 -11.99 19.01
CA GLU A 274 -8.43 -11.76 20.09
C GLU A 274 -9.77 -12.42 19.81
N GLU A 275 -10.24 -12.40 18.57
CA GLU A 275 -11.52 -12.97 18.15
C GLU A 275 -11.53 -14.49 18.32
N VAL A 276 -10.40 -15.15 18.03
CA VAL A 276 -10.22 -16.59 18.26
C VAL A 276 -10.22 -16.89 19.74
N LEU A 277 -9.51 -16.10 20.54
CA LEU A 277 -9.36 -16.31 21.98
C LEU A 277 -10.65 -16.01 22.76
N GLU A 278 -11.51 -15.13 22.23
CA GLU A 278 -12.83 -14.88 22.82
C GLU A 278 -13.84 -16.00 22.44
N ALA A 279 -13.73 -16.55 21.23
CA ALA A 279 -14.54 -17.69 20.81
C ALA A 279 -14.12 -19.01 21.51
N TYR A 280 -12.81 -19.20 21.72
CA TYR A 280 -12.21 -20.41 22.28
C TYR A 280 -11.22 -20.07 23.42
N PRO A 281 -11.74 -19.70 24.62
CA PRO A 281 -10.93 -19.22 25.74
C PRO A 281 -9.93 -20.25 26.30
N GLU A 282 -10.09 -21.52 25.97
CA GLU A 282 -9.14 -22.59 26.32
C GLU A 282 -7.76 -22.41 25.65
N LEU A 283 -7.69 -21.62 24.57
CA LEU A 283 -6.44 -21.28 23.88
C LEU A 283 -5.69 -20.11 24.52
N LYS A 284 -6.30 -19.41 25.50
CA LYS A 284 -5.62 -18.37 26.28
C LYS A 284 -4.48 -18.96 27.13
N CYS A 285 -3.50 -18.16 27.45
CA CYS A 285 -2.43 -18.51 28.38
C CYS A 285 -2.97 -18.97 29.74
N SER A 286 -2.24 -19.86 30.44
CA SER A 286 -2.71 -20.52 31.66
C SER A 286 -3.03 -19.57 32.82
N HIS A 287 -2.37 -18.42 32.92
CA HIS A 287 -2.67 -17.40 33.93
C HIS A 287 -3.90 -16.54 33.61
N LYS A 288 -4.55 -16.79 32.45
CA LYS A 288 -5.82 -16.15 32.00
C LYS A 288 -5.78 -14.62 32.13
N PRO A 289 -4.92 -13.92 31.38
CA PRO A 289 -4.87 -12.48 31.38
C PRO A 289 -6.25 -11.90 31.00
N GLU A 290 -6.57 -10.73 31.56
CA GLU A 290 -7.84 -10.05 31.29
C GLU A 290 -8.01 -9.79 29.77
N ARG A 291 -6.91 -9.38 29.13
CA ARG A 291 -6.86 -9.17 27.69
C ARG A 291 -5.64 -9.88 27.09
N GLN A 292 -5.84 -10.63 26.03
CA GLN A 292 -4.77 -11.35 25.33
C GLN A 292 -5.07 -11.33 23.83
N ALA A 293 -4.09 -10.87 23.04
CA ALA A 293 -4.14 -10.82 21.58
C ALA A 293 -3.42 -12.00 20.93
N ASP A 294 -2.47 -12.60 21.63
CA ASP A 294 -1.58 -13.61 21.08
C ASP A 294 -2.02 -15.02 21.48
N LEU A 295 -2.06 -15.96 20.54
CA LEU A 295 -2.33 -17.37 20.80
C LEU A 295 -1.30 -17.94 21.80
N CYS A 296 -1.72 -18.86 22.68
CA CYS A 296 -0.80 -19.55 23.60
C CYS A 296 0.02 -20.63 22.87
N ILE A 297 1.26 -20.33 22.53
CA ILE A 297 2.17 -21.27 21.83
C ILE A 297 2.58 -22.45 22.72
N GLY A 298 2.44 -22.34 24.03
CA GLY A 298 2.71 -23.42 24.96
C GLY A 298 1.74 -24.60 24.88
N LYS A 299 0.55 -24.40 24.30
CA LYS A 299 -0.49 -25.43 24.22
C LYS A 299 -0.50 -26.12 22.87
N GLU A 300 -0.61 -27.44 22.85
CA GLU A 300 -0.71 -28.21 21.62
C GLU A 300 -2.06 -27.95 20.89
N ALA A 301 -3.11 -27.73 21.68
CA ALA A 301 -4.45 -27.36 21.13
C ALA A 301 -4.44 -26.15 20.19
N THR A 302 -3.51 -25.20 20.38
CA THR A 302 -3.30 -24.07 19.45
C THR A 302 -2.89 -24.57 18.07
N PHE A 303 -1.92 -25.48 18.00
CA PHE A 303 -1.45 -26.05 16.74
C PHE A 303 -2.50 -26.94 16.09
N GLU A 304 -3.22 -27.75 16.88
CA GLU A 304 -4.32 -28.60 16.39
C GLU A 304 -5.41 -27.75 15.74
N MET A 305 -5.80 -26.64 16.38
CA MET A 305 -6.79 -25.73 15.82
C MET A 305 -6.29 -25.05 14.55
N MET A 306 -5.08 -24.46 14.55
CA MET A 306 -4.53 -23.76 13.39
C MET A 306 -4.36 -24.72 12.20
N GLN A 307 -3.89 -25.94 12.42
CA GLN A 307 -3.75 -26.95 11.37
C GLN A 307 -5.10 -27.35 10.76
N ALA A 308 -6.13 -27.53 11.59
CA ALA A 308 -7.47 -27.84 11.10
C ALA A 308 -8.09 -26.68 10.30
N ILE A 309 -7.87 -25.43 10.73
CA ILE A 309 -8.29 -24.25 9.98
C ILE A 309 -7.55 -24.18 8.62
N LEU A 310 -6.24 -24.37 8.63
CA LEU A 310 -5.42 -24.34 7.42
C LEU A 310 -5.79 -25.45 6.43
N ASP A 311 -6.20 -26.62 6.88
CA ASP A 311 -6.72 -27.67 5.98
C ASP A 311 -7.98 -27.20 5.24
N GLU A 312 -8.90 -26.52 5.93
CA GLU A 312 -10.12 -25.97 5.29
C GLU A 312 -9.79 -24.78 4.35
N VAL A 313 -8.81 -23.96 4.71
CA VAL A 313 -8.31 -22.86 3.86
C VAL A 313 -7.69 -23.39 2.58
N ILE A 314 -6.83 -24.41 2.66
CA ILE A 314 -6.18 -25.04 1.50
C ILE A 314 -7.20 -25.66 0.54
N ASP A 315 -8.30 -26.23 1.05
CA ASP A 315 -9.38 -26.79 0.25
C ASP A 315 -10.15 -25.72 -0.56
N ILE A 316 -10.18 -24.49 -0.07
CA ILE A 316 -10.86 -23.35 -0.72
C ILE A 316 -9.92 -22.59 -1.66
N PHE A 317 -8.70 -22.27 -1.20
CA PHE A 317 -7.76 -21.42 -1.90
C PHE A 317 -6.62 -22.23 -2.53
N PRO A 318 -6.55 -22.30 -3.87
CA PRO A 318 -5.50 -23.07 -4.58
C PRO A 318 -4.15 -22.34 -4.62
N SER A 319 -4.01 -21.20 -3.96
CA SER A 319 -2.77 -20.42 -3.91
C SER A 319 -1.58 -21.28 -3.45
N GLU A 320 -0.45 -21.12 -4.09
CA GLU A 320 0.83 -21.66 -3.62
C GLU A 320 1.19 -21.13 -2.23
N TYR A 321 0.86 -19.85 -1.99
CA TYR A 321 1.15 -19.14 -0.75
C TYR A 321 -0.06 -19.05 0.16
N ILE A 322 0.17 -19.25 1.47
CA ILE A 322 -0.75 -18.90 2.55
C ILE A 322 -0.03 -17.86 3.40
N HIS A 323 -0.67 -16.70 3.61
CA HIS A 323 -0.14 -15.69 4.51
C HIS A 323 -0.55 -16.01 5.95
N ILE A 324 0.41 -15.99 6.86
CA ILE A 324 0.21 -16.43 8.27
C ILE A 324 0.28 -15.26 9.25
N GLY A 325 0.32 -14.01 8.77
CA GLY A 325 0.54 -12.84 9.61
C GLY A 325 1.94 -12.83 10.21
N GLY A 326 2.03 -12.97 11.50
CA GLY A 326 3.30 -13.03 12.26
C GLY A 326 3.70 -11.73 12.90
N ASP A 327 2.96 -10.65 12.64
CA ASP A 327 3.22 -9.29 13.07
C ASP A 327 2.68 -8.98 14.48
N GLU A 328 3.23 -7.93 15.05
CA GLU A 328 2.80 -7.22 16.26
C GLU A 328 2.44 -8.08 17.47
N ALA A 329 2.91 -9.34 17.54
CA ALA A 329 2.70 -10.19 18.72
C ALA A 329 3.29 -9.52 19.96
N ALA A 330 2.45 -9.17 20.93
CA ALA A 330 2.88 -8.47 22.15
C ALA A 330 3.80 -9.30 23.04
N LYS A 331 3.70 -10.65 22.97
CA LYS A 331 4.56 -11.63 23.66
C LYS A 331 4.57 -11.55 25.20
N ASN A 332 3.87 -10.56 25.78
CA ASN A 332 3.88 -10.37 27.23
C ASN A 332 3.19 -11.51 27.98
N SER A 333 2.09 -12.04 27.44
CA SER A 333 1.36 -13.16 28.01
C SER A 333 2.21 -14.43 28.07
N TRP A 334 3.10 -14.65 27.11
CA TRP A 334 3.97 -15.84 27.06
C TRP A 334 5.02 -15.84 28.17
N LYS A 335 5.56 -14.65 28.52
CA LYS A 335 6.57 -14.49 29.59
C LYS A 335 6.06 -14.93 30.95
N GLU A 336 4.75 -14.87 31.20
CA GLU A 336 4.12 -15.25 32.47
C GLU A 336 3.46 -16.63 32.41
N CYS A 337 3.20 -17.17 31.21
CA CYS A 337 2.50 -18.42 31.00
C CYS A 337 3.36 -19.64 31.30
N GLU A 338 2.89 -20.51 32.19
CA GLU A 338 3.62 -21.76 32.55
C GLU A 338 3.69 -22.76 31.39
N ASP A 339 2.67 -22.79 30.51
CA ASP A 339 2.70 -23.66 29.34
C ASP A 339 3.74 -23.16 28.31
N CYS A 340 3.83 -21.85 28.07
CA CYS A 340 4.85 -21.27 27.19
C CYS A 340 6.27 -21.47 27.75
N LYS A 341 6.47 -21.26 29.07
CA LYS A 341 7.74 -21.50 29.73
C LYS A 341 8.13 -22.99 29.68
N ARG A 342 7.16 -23.90 29.83
CA ARG A 342 7.39 -25.33 29.66
C ARG A 342 7.86 -25.66 28.25
N ARG A 343 7.14 -25.17 27.22
CA ARG A 343 7.49 -25.36 25.80
C ARG A 343 8.90 -24.85 25.52
N MET A 344 9.23 -23.65 25.99
CA MET A 344 10.57 -23.08 25.81
C MET A 344 11.67 -23.98 26.41
N ARG A 345 11.43 -24.55 27.61
CA ARG A 345 12.40 -25.48 28.23
C ARG A 345 12.53 -26.81 27.47
N GLU A 346 11.40 -27.37 27.02
CA GLU A 346 11.35 -28.64 26.28
C GLU A 346 12.03 -28.54 24.92
N GLU A 347 11.85 -27.43 24.22
CA GLU A 347 12.41 -27.18 22.88
C GLU A 347 13.78 -26.46 22.93
N GLY A 348 14.26 -26.07 24.11
CA GLY A 348 15.55 -25.40 24.29
C GLY A 348 15.59 -23.97 23.80
N LEU A 349 14.44 -23.27 23.76
CA LEU A 349 14.30 -21.89 23.30
C LEU A 349 14.73 -20.90 24.38
N LYS A 350 15.45 -19.85 24.01
CA LYS A 350 16.06 -18.87 24.93
C LYS A 350 15.08 -17.82 25.42
N ASP A 351 14.19 -17.35 24.53
CA ASP A 351 13.28 -16.25 24.78
C ASP A 351 11.96 -16.39 24.01
N VAL A 352 11.11 -15.39 24.11
CA VAL A 352 9.79 -15.38 23.47
C VAL A 352 9.86 -15.13 21.96
N ASP A 353 10.96 -14.58 21.46
CA ASP A 353 11.15 -14.40 20.02
C ASP A 353 11.47 -15.75 19.37
N GLU A 354 12.32 -16.57 19.98
CA GLU A 354 12.55 -17.95 19.57
C GLU A 354 11.27 -18.82 19.75
N LEU A 355 10.39 -18.49 20.70
CA LEU A 355 9.09 -19.18 20.85
C LEU A 355 8.15 -18.84 19.68
N GLN A 356 8.11 -17.60 19.23
CA GLN A 356 7.36 -17.23 18.03
C GLN A 356 7.94 -17.93 16.80
N SER A 357 9.24 -17.87 16.61
CA SER A 357 9.94 -18.56 15.53
C SER A 357 9.62 -20.07 15.52
N TYR A 358 9.59 -20.73 16.69
CA TYR A 358 9.18 -22.11 16.80
C TYR A 358 7.76 -22.36 16.25
N MET A 359 6.80 -21.48 16.53
CA MET A 359 5.46 -21.60 15.95
C MET A 359 5.52 -21.47 14.42
N ILE A 360 6.20 -20.44 13.91
CA ILE A 360 6.33 -20.20 12.46
C ILE A 360 6.95 -21.43 11.76
N HIS A 361 8.02 -22.01 12.32
CA HIS A 361 8.64 -23.21 11.75
C HIS A 361 7.68 -24.40 11.70
N ARG A 362 6.91 -24.65 12.78
CA ARG A 362 5.94 -25.75 12.80
C ARG A 362 4.81 -25.57 11.79
N ILE A 363 4.33 -24.33 11.61
CA ILE A 363 3.28 -24.03 10.64
C ILE A 363 3.84 -24.11 9.22
N GLU A 364 5.07 -23.63 8.98
CA GLU A 364 5.75 -23.79 7.70
C GLU A 364 5.90 -25.26 7.33
N GLU A 365 6.44 -26.09 8.24
CA GLU A 365 6.59 -27.54 8.02
C GLU A 365 5.26 -28.19 7.67
N TYR A 366 4.20 -27.81 8.41
CA TYR A 366 2.85 -28.32 8.14
C TYR A 366 2.36 -27.92 6.73
N LEU A 367 2.43 -26.65 6.36
CA LEU A 367 2.01 -26.14 5.06
C LEU A 367 2.86 -26.71 3.91
N ASN A 368 4.18 -26.81 4.09
CA ASN A 368 5.07 -27.45 3.13
C ASN A 368 4.69 -28.92 2.89
N SER A 369 4.27 -29.66 3.95
CA SER A 369 3.79 -31.04 3.81
C SER A 369 2.52 -31.16 2.98
N LYS A 370 1.76 -30.08 2.85
CA LYS A 370 0.55 -29.95 2.01
C LYS A 370 0.86 -29.34 0.62
N GLY A 371 2.13 -29.08 0.31
CA GLY A 371 2.54 -28.45 -0.94
C GLY A 371 2.24 -26.95 -1.02
N ARG A 372 2.19 -26.26 0.12
CA ARG A 372 2.02 -24.82 0.24
C ARG A 372 3.26 -24.17 0.84
N GLN A 373 3.47 -22.89 0.56
CA GLN A 373 4.53 -22.06 1.14
C GLN A 373 3.91 -20.98 2.02
N ILE A 374 4.67 -20.49 3.00
CA ILE A 374 4.22 -19.38 3.84
C ILE A 374 4.71 -18.03 3.30
N ILE A 375 3.88 -17.02 3.49
CA ILE A 375 4.30 -15.62 3.55
C ILE A 375 4.00 -15.12 4.97
N GLY A 376 4.87 -14.30 5.55
CA GLY A 376 4.59 -13.59 6.80
C GLY A 376 5.18 -12.19 6.78
N TRP A 377 4.66 -11.33 7.64
CA TRP A 377 5.19 -10.00 7.84
C TRP A 377 6.62 -10.06 8.37
N ASP A 378 7.41 -9.00 8.20
CA ASP A 378 8.86 -9.06 8.45
C ASP A 378 9.28 -9.32 9.92
N GLU A 379 8.34 -9.36 10.87
CA GLU A 379 8.59 -9.87 12.24
C GLU A 379 8.93 -11.37 12.30
N ILE A 380 8.61 -12.15 11.26
CA ILE A 380 9.03 -13.55 11.19
C ILE A 380 10.55 -13.73 11.09
N LEU A 381 11.30 -12.64 10.84
CA LEU A 381 12.77 -12.62 10.94
C LEU A 381 13.25 -12.76 12.39
N GLU A 382 12.43 -12.37 13.37
CA GLU A 382 12.78 -12.37 14.79
C GLU A 382 12.87 -13.81 15.32
N GLY A 383 13.91 -14.09 16.10
CA GLY A 383 14.12 -15.44 16.68
C GLY A 383 14.58 -16.50 15.69
N GLY A 384 14.69 -16.20 14.40
CA GLY A 384 15.16 -17.09 13.33
C GLY A 384 14.10 -17.38 12.28
N LEU A 385 14.44 -17.08 11.02
CA LEU A 385 13.54 -17.25 9.88
C LEU A 385 13.40 -18.73 9.49
N ALA A 386 12.17 -19.16 9.20
CA ALA A 386 11.88 -20.51 8.71
C ALA A 386 12.45 -20.69 7.28
N PRO A 387 12.97 -21.90 6.92
CA PRO A 387 13.87 -22.08 5.77
C PRO A 387 13.31 -21.69 4.41
N ASN A 388 11.99 -21.86 4.19
CA ASN A 388 11.35 -21.57 2.89
C ASN A 388 10.35 -20.41 2.98
N ALA A 389 10.35 -19.67 4.09
CA ALA A 389 9.43 -18.57 4.29
C ALA A 389 9.72 -17.42 3.31
N THR A 390 8.66 -16.88 2.73
CA THR A 390 8.68 -15.61 2.00
C THR A 390 8.36 -14.48 2.98
N VAL A 391 9.14 -13.42 2.94
CA VAL A 391 9.00 -12.27 3.85
C VAL A 391 8.23 -11.14 3.16
N MET A 392 7.19 -10.61 3.81
CA MET A 392 6.52 -9.37 3.39
C MET A 392 7.02 -8.22 4.25
N SER A 393 7.81 -7.32 3.64
CA SER A 393 8.48 -6.22 4.34
C SER A 393 7.55 -5.00 4.43
N TRP A 394 7.12 -4.62 5.65
CA TRP A 394 6.18 -3.52 5.87
C TRP A 394 6.71 -2.42 6.80
N ARG A 395 7.50 -2.74 7.83
CA ARG A 395 8.06 -1.78 8.80
C ARG A 395 9.05 -0.80 8.18
N GLY A 396 9.43 -1.04 6.93
CA GLY A 396 10.36 -0.29 6.10
C GLY A 396 10.90 -1.19 5.01
N GLU A 397 12.05 -0.84 4.46
CA GLU A 397 12.69 -1.61 3.39
C GLU A 397 13.76 -2.58 3.93
N GLU A 398 14.27 -2.32 5.15
CA GLU A 398 15.41 -3.03 5.74
C GLU A 398 15.14 -4.52 5.94
N GLY A 399 13.95 -4.88 6.48
CA GLY A 399 13.57 -6.27 6.71
C GLY A 399 13.58 -7.10 5.42
N GLY A 400 13.04 -6.54 4.34
CA GLY A 400 13.07 -7.16 3.01
C GLY A 400 14.47 -7.31 2.45
N HIS A 401 15.33 -6.30 2.60
CA HIS A 401 16.71 -6.37 2.15
C HIS A 401 17.51 -7.44 2.90
N ILE A 402 17.36 -7.52 4.23
CA ILE A 402 17.99 -8.57 5.06
C ILE A 402 17.53 -9.97 4.62
N ALA A 403 16.24 -10.15 4.37
CA ALA A 403 15.70 -11.43 3.92
C ALA A 403 16.23 -11.82 2.53
N ALA A 404 16.27 -10.87 1.58
CA ALA A 404 16.81 -11.08 0.24
C ALA A 404 18.31 -11.42 0.26
N GLU A 405 19.11 -10.75 1.08
CA GLU A 405 20.53 -11.06 1.28
C GLU A 405 20.75 -12.44 1.88
N ALA A 406 19.80 -12.91 2.70
CA ALA A 406 19.80 -14.28 3.24
C ALA A 406 19.29 -15.34 2.24
N GLY A 407 18.87 -14.96 1.05
CA GLY A 407 18.38 -15.84 0.00
C GLY A 407 16.91 -16.22 0.10
N HIS A 408 16.11 -15.46 0.85
CA HIS A 408 14.66 -15.62 0.95
C HIS A 408 13.92 -14.75 -0.06
N LYS A 409 12.81 -15.27 -0.59
CA LYS A 409 11.89 -14.50 -1.41
C LYS A 409 11.24 -13.37 -0.60
N VAL A 410 11.01 -12.23 -1.23
CA VAL A 410 10.49 -11.02 -0.56
C VAL A 410 9.39 -10.37 -1.40
N VAL A 411 8.33 -9.94 -0.72
CA VAL A 411 7.35 -8.99 -1.26
C VAL A 411 7.53 -7.66 -0.53
N MET A 412 7.77 -6.59 -1.29
CA MET A 412 7.98 -5.26 -0.73
C MET A 412 6.64 -4.54 -0.55
N SER A 413 6.40 -4.08 0.67
CA SER A 413 5.15 -3.41 1.06
C SER A 413 5.38 -2.35 2.15
N PRO A 414 6.49 -1.54 2.07
CA PRO A 414 6.88 -0.64 3.15
C PRO A 414 5.82 0.43 3.41
N HIS A 415 5.47 0.63 4.70
CA HIS A 415 4.37 1.52 5.12
C HIS A 415 4.53 2.96 4.61
N GLY A 416 5.76 3.45 4.47
CA GLY A 416 6.03 4.81 3.98
C GLY A 416 5.66 5.05 2.50
N TYR A 417 5.31 3.99 1.74
CA TYR A 417 4.98 4.07 0.32
C TYR A 417 3.74 3.25 -0.06
N CYS A 418 3.48 2.14 0.64
CA CYS A 418 2.50 1.14 0.22
C CYS A 418 1.26 1.06 1.12
N TYR A 419 1.23 1.71 2.30
CA TYR A 419 0.08 1.72 3.20
C TYR A 419 -0.88 2.84 2.79
N ILE A 420 -1.81 2.49 1.93
CA ILE A 420 -2.76 3.42 1.31
C ILE A 420 -4.02 3.66 2.15
N ASP A 421 -3.95 3.42 3.44
CA ASP A 421 -4.92 3.75 4.48
C ASP A 421 -4.69 5.13 5.11
N ALA A 422 -3.54 5.76 4.83
CA ALA A 422 -3.26 7.15 5.18
C ALA A 422 -3.98 8.14 4.24
N PRO A 423 -4.29 9.39 4.68
CA PRO A 423 -4.83 10.43 3.81
C PRO A 423 -3.96 10.68 2.58
N GLN A 424 -4.58 10.77 1.40
CA GLN A 424 -3.86 11.00 0.15
C GLN A 424 -3.81 12.46 -0.28
N ASP A 425 -4.57 13.33 0.39
CA ASP A 425 -4.60 14.77 0.17
C ASP A 425 -4.65 15.49 1.52
N ALA A 426 -4.84 16.81 1.52
CA ALA A 426 -4.94 17.63 2.72
C ALA A 426 -5.88 16.96 3.75
N PRO A 427 -5.41 16.57 4.95
CA PRO A 427 -6.16 15.69 5.87
C PRO A 427 -7.54 16.22 6.27
N TYR A 428 -7.72 17.55 6.30
CA TYR A 428 -9.01 18.17 6.59
C TYR A 428 -10.05 18.03 5.46
N SER A 429 -9.62 17.64 4.26
CA SER A 429 -10.49 17.39 3.10
C SER A 429 -10.77 15.91 2.86
N GLN A 430 -10.14 15.04 3.64
CA GLN A 430 -10.22 13.59 3.48
C GLN A 430 -11.19 12.97 4.49
N PRO A 431 -11.77 11.81 4.18
CA PRO A 431 -12.51 11.04 5.17
C PRO A 431 -11.60 10.58 6.31
N GLU A 432 -12.20 10.12 7.40
CA GLU A 432 -11.45 9.60 8.55
C GLU A 432 -10.50 8.47 8.13
N SER A 433 -9.30 8.46 8.71
CA SER A 433 -8.25 7.49 8.39
C SER A 433 -7.31 7.31 9.58
N ILE A 434 -6.35 6.40 9.49
CA ILE A 434 -5.38 6.13 10.55
C ILE A 434 -4.48 7.35 10.87
N GLY A 435 -4.43 8.32 9.97
CA GLY A 435 -3.55 9.49 10.06
C GLY A 435 -2.36 9.39 9.10
N GLY A 436 -1.40 10.32 9.22
CA GLY A 436 -0.29 10.41 8.27
C GLY A 436 -0.61 11.25 7.04
N TYR A 437 0.13 11.05 5.97
CA TYR A 437 -0.06 11.68 4.66
C TYR A 437 0.72 10.91 3.61
N LEU A 438 0.03 10.30 2.68
CA LEU A 438 0.63 9.50 1.60
C LEU A 438 0.01 9.85 0.24
N PRO A 439 0.47 10.93 -0.42
CA PRO A 439 -0.05 11.35 -1.72
C PRO A 439 0.39 10.39 -2.84
N LEU A 440 -0.35 10.42 -3.95
CA LEU A 440 -0.09 9.59 -5.13
C LEU A 440 1.36 9.69 -5.63
N GLU A 441 1.94 10.90 -5.64
CA GLU A 441 3.34 11.13 -6.04
C GLU A 441 4.34 10.36 -5.18
N LYS A 442 4.11 10.33 -3.85
CA LYS A 442 4.98 9.59 -2.92
C LYS A 442 4.89 8.09 -3.14
N VAL A 443 3.69 7.55 -3.33
CA VAL A 443 3.50 6.13 -3.70
C VAL A 443 4.25 5.81 -4.98
N TYR A 444 4.07 6.61 -6.04
CA TYR A 444 4.69 6.39 -7.34
C TYR A 444 6.22 6.50 -7.34
N SER A 445 6.78 7.27 -6.40
CA SER A 445 8.24 7.43 -6.25
C SER A 445 8.95 6.19 -5.72
N TYR A 446 8.21 5.18 -5.26
CA TYR A 446 8.80 3.99 -4.67
C TYR A 446 9.58 3.15 -5.68
N GLU A 447 10.75 2.65 -5.23
CA GLU A 447 11.62 1.76 -5.99
C GLU A 447 11.94 0.50 -5.16
N PRO A 448 11.26 -0.65 -5.46
CA PRO A 448 11.44 -1.89 -4.68
C PRO A 448 12.85 -2.48 -4.73
N VAL A 449 13.58 -2.24 -5.82
CA VAL A 449 14.96 -2.71 -6.02
C VAL A 449 15.86 -1.51 -6.28
N PRO A 450 16.41 -0.87 -5.23
CA PRO A 450 17.23 0.31 -5.39
C PRO A 450 18.50 -0.01 -6.18
N THR A 451 19.00 0.97 -6.95
CA THR A 451 20.19 0.81 -7.82
C THR A 451 21.48 0.44 -7.06
N THR A 452 21.48 0.61 -5.74
CA THR A 452 22.58 0.21 -4.84
C THR A 452 22.54 -1.27 -4.46
N MET A 453 21.41 -1.96 -4.69
CA MET A 453 21.27 -3.38 -4.39
C MET A 453 21.99 -4.22 -5.46
N PRO A 454 22.81 -5.24 -5.07
CA PRO A 454 23.36 -6.19 -6.02
C PRO A 454 22.26 -6.89 -6.81
N LYS A 455 22.48 -7.10 -8.10
CA LYS A 455 21.49 -7.71 -9.00
C LYS A 455 21.02 -9.08 -8.49
N GLU A 456 21.94 -9.89 -8.01
CA GLU A 456 21.70 -11.25 -7.51
C GLU A 456 20.81 -11.24 -6.25
N VAL A 457 20.87 -10.18 -5.43
CA VAL A 457 20.00 -9.96 -4.27
C VAL A 457 18.63 -9.47 -4.73
N GLY A 458 18.60 -8.56 -5.70
CA GLY A 458 17.35 -8.04 -6.28
C GLY A 458 16.46 -9.12 -6.92
N GLU A 459 17.04 -10.23 -7.37
CA GLU A 459 16.30 -11.37 -7.94
C GLU A 459 15.41 -12.09 -6.92
N TYR A 460 15.63 -11.90 -5.60
CA TYR A 460 14.77 -12.41 -4.54
C TYR A 460 13.54 -11.52 -4.27
N ILE A 461 13.52 -10.30 -4.80
CA ILE A 461 12.35 -9.42 -4.69
C ILE A 461 11.30 -9.85 -5.71
N LEU A 462 10.26 -10.53 -5.23
CA LEU A 462 9.16 -11.02 -6.06
C LEU A 462 8.31 -9.88 -6.64
N GLY A 463 8.21 -8.78 -5.91
CA GLY A 463 7.42 -7.63 -6.33
C GLY A 463 6.95 -6.74 -5.21
N VAL A 464 5.81 -6.07 -5.45
CA VAL A 464 5.28 -5.00 -4.60
C VAL A 464 3.79 -5.17 -4.34
N GLN A 465 3.34 -4.74 -3.16
CA GLN A 465 1.94 -4.77 -2.75
C GLN A 465 1.50 -3.45 -2.13
N ALA A 466 0.31 -2.98 -2.48
CA ALA A 466 -0.41 -1.94 -1.77
C ALA A 466 -1.25 -2.55 -0.65
N ASN A 467 -1.23 -1.95 0.55
CA ASN A 467 -2.01 -2.41 1.70
C ASN A 467 -3.06 -1.38 2.08
N LEU A 468 -4.32 -1.82 2.17
CA LEU A 468 -5.42 -0.99 2.63
C LEU A 468 -6.06 -1.61 3.86
N TRP A 469 -5.67 -1.12 5.04
CA TRP A 469 -6.25 -1.47 6.33
C TRP A 469 -7.54 -0.69 6.55
N ALA A 470 -8.51 -1.30 7.21
CA ALA A 470 -9.89 -0.85 7.19
C ALA A 470 -10.48 -0.46 8.56
N GLU A 471 -9.65 -0.20 9.59
CA GLU A 471 -10.12 0.19 10.93
C GLU A 471 -11.10 1.37 10.87
N PHE A 472 -10.79 2.36 10.05
CA PHE A 472 -11.56 3.60 9.91
C PHE A 472 -12.44 3.62 8.65
N ILE A 473 -12.42 2.55 7.83
CA ILE A 473 -13.09 2.51 6.53
C ILE A 473 -14.37 1.68 6.65
N VAL A 474 -15.48 2.34 6.94
CA VAL A 474 -16.76 1.69 7.16
C VAL A 474 -17.51 1.38 5.85
N GLU A 475 -17.55 2.34 4.92
CA GLU A 475 -18.35 2.27 3.71
C GLU A 475 -17.54 1.84 2.48
N ASP A 476 -18.20 1.17 1.53
CA ASP A 476 -17.57 0.75 0.27
C ASP A 476 -17.06 1.93 -0.56
N SER A 477 -17.78 3.05 -0.55
CA SER A 477 -17.36 4.29 -1.24
C SER A 477 -16.08 4.88 -0.64
N HIS A 478 -15.93 4.81 0.67
CA HIS A 478 -14.71 5.23 1.36
C HIS A 478 -13.55 4.28 1.04
N TYR A 479 -13.82 2.98 0.93
CA TYR A 479 -12.82 1.99 0.55
C TYR A 479 -12.25 2.27 -0.85
N GLU A 480 -13.12 2.48 -1.84
CA GLU A 480 -12.71 2.83 -3.20
C GLU A 480 -11.96 4.17 -3.28
N HIS A 481 -12.38 5.16 -2.47
CA HIS A 481 -11.69 6.45 -2.35
C HIS A 481 -10.24 6.27 -1.88
N MET A 482 -10.01 5.42 -0.88
CA MET A 482 -8.66 5.19 -0.35
C MET A 482 -7.80 4.33 -1.28
N LEU A 483 -8.41 3.34 -1.94
CA LEU A 483 -7.72 2.38 -2.81
C LEU A 483 -7.24 3.03 -4.10
N TRP A 484 -8.13 3.76 -4.78
CA TRP A 484 -7.87 4.33 -6.10
C TRP A 484 -7.68 5.85 -6.04
N PRO A 485 -6.65 6.42 -6.76
CA PRO A 485 -5.79 5.77 -7.77
C PRO A 485 -4.46 5.22 -7.24
N ARG A 486 -4.19 5.22 -5.93
CA ARG A 486 -2.87 4.83 -5.40
C ARG A 486 -2.48 3.39 -5.75
N ALA A 487 -3.42 2.45 -5.76
CA ALA A 487 -3.16 1.09 -6.23
C ALA A 487 -2.78 1.04 -7.72
N ILE A 488 -3.21 2.01 -8.55
CA ILE A 488 -2.76 2.12 -9.95
C ILE A 488 -1.27 2.49 -10.02
N ALA A 489 -0.78 3.34 -9.10
CA ALA A 489 0.65 3.65 -9.00
C ALA A 489 1.47 2.41 -8.66
N VAL A 490 1.01 1.60 -7.69
CA VAL A 490 1.66 0.34 -7.32
C VAL A 490 1.61 -0.66 -8.48
N ALA A 491 0.53 -0.71 -9.26
CA ALA A 491 0.42 -1.55 -10.45
C ALA A 491 1.49 -1.17 -11.50
N GLU A 492 1.71 0.14 -11.73
CA GLU A 492 2.73 0.59 -12.67
C GLU A 492 4.15 0.35 -12.16
N ILE A 493 4.41 0.50 -10.86
CA ILE A 493 5.69 0.12 -10.23
C ILE A 493 5.96 -1.38 -10.43
N GLY A 494 4.94 -2.21 -10.27
CA GLY A 494 5.06 -3.66 -10.38
C GLY A 494 5.20 -4.17 -11.82
N TRP A 495 4.63 -3.46 -12.76
CA TRP A 495 4.59 -3.88 -14.18
C TRP A 495 5.67 -3.21 -15.02
N SER A 496 5.79 -1.88 -14.96
CA SER A 496 6.58 -1.10 -15.93
C SER A 496 8.06 -1.06 -15.57
N GLN A 497 8.91 -1.02 -16.59
CA GLN A 497 10.35 -0.85 -16.41
C GLN A 497 10.66 0.55 -15.86
N PRO A 498 11.61 0.71 -14.92
CA PRO A 498 11.89 1.98 -14.24
C PRO A 498 12.19 3.14 -15.18
N GLU A 499 12.89 2.88 -16.28
CA GLU A 499 13.27 3.88 -17.29
C GLU A 499 12.09 4.45 -18.08
N ASN A 500 10.95 3.74 -18.07
CA ASN A 500 9.72 4.17 -18.76
C ASN A 500 8.75 4.92 -17.85
N ARG A 501 9.05 5.00 -16.54
CA ARG A 501 8.16 5.66 -15.56
C ARG A 501 8.43 7.15 -15.48
N ASP A 502 7.39 7.96 -15.64
CA ASP A 502 7.37 9.41 -15.43
C ASP A 502 6.11 9.80 -14.67
N TYR A 503 6.24 10.49 -13.55
CA TYR A 503 5.11 10.84 -12.70
C TYR A 503 4.12 11.81 -13.37
N ALA A 504 4.61 12.78 -14.12
CA ALA A 504 3.75 13.76 -14.76
C ALA A 504 2.87 13.09 -15.83
N ASP A 505 3.46 12.24 -16.68
CA ASP A 505 2.74 11.42 -17.65
C ASP A 505 1.78 10.44 -16.97
N PHE A 506 2.24 9.74 -15.92
CA PHE A 506 1.40 8.83 -15.15
C PHE A 506 0.18 9.55 -14.57
N ARG A 507 0.35 10.72 -13.95
CA ARG A 507 -0.73 11.47 -13.34
C ARG A 507 -1.81 11.87 -14.36
N GLU A 508 -1.44 12.26 -15.57
CA GLU A 508 -2.38 12.56 -16.63
C GLU A 508 -3.18 11.32 -17.07
N ARG A 509 -2.53 10.17 -17.17
CA ARG A 509 -3.18 8.87 -17.46
C ARG A 509 -4.09 8.43 -16.31
N ALA A 510 -3.65 8.56 -15.07
CA ALA A 510 -4.41 8.22 -13.86
C ALA A 510 -5.69 9.06 -13.76
N ILE A 511 -5.66 10.36 -14.09
CA ILE A 511 -6.86 11.22 -14.14
C ILE A 511 -7.89 10.64 -15.11
N LYS A 512 -7.49 10.21 -16.30
CA LYS A 512 -8.41 9.62 -17.28
C LYS A 512 -9.03 8.30 -16.81
N ILE A 513 -8.23 7.47 -16.12
CA ILE A 513 -8.72 6.23 -15.52
C ILE A 513 -9.72 6.53 -14.42
N VAL A 514 -9.42 7.49 -13.54
CA VAL A 514 -10.33 7.94 -12.47
C VAL A 514 -11.65 8.45 -13.04
N ASP A 515 -11.61 9.24 -14.11
CA ASP A 515 -12.83 9.70 -14.81
C ASP A 515 -13.68 8.53 -15.32
N GLY A 516 -13.06 7.57 -16.00
CA GLY A 516 -13.74 6.36 -16.47
C GLY A 516 -14.30 5.52 -15.32
N MET A 517 -13.59 5.41 -14.19
CA MET A 517 -14.09 4.74 -12.99
C MET A 517 -15.34 5.42 -12.45
N ILE A 518 -15.36 6.76 -12.39
CA ILE A 518 -16.53 7.53 -11.92
C ILE A 518 -17.72 7.29 -12.85
N GLU A 519 -17.51 7.28 -14.17
CA GLU A 519 -18.56 6.97 -15.16
C GLU A 519 -19.12 5.54 -15.00
N GLU A 520 -18.29 4.58 -14.60
CA GLU A 520 -18.70 3.20 -14.27
C GLU A 520 -19.29 3.07 -12.86
N GLY A 521 -19.41 4.17 -12.11
CA GLY A 521 -20.03 4.22 -10.77
C GLY A 521 -19.09 3.80 -9.63
N TYR A 522 -17.77 3.78 -9.82
CA TYR A 522 -16.81 3.73 -8.72
C TYR A 522 -16.72 5.10 -8.03
N THR A 523 -16.17 5.09 -6.82
CA THR A 523 -15.99 6.29 -6.00
C THR A 523 -14.51 6.54 -5.65
N PRO A 524 -13.61 6.60 -6.65
CA PRO A 524 -12.19 6.85 -6.41
C PRO A 524 -11.95 8.26 -5.88
N PHE A 525 -10.75 8.54 -5.37
CA PHE A 525 -10.33 9.89 -5.07
C PHE A 525 -10.34 10.77 -6.33
N ASP A 526 -10.94 11.95 -6.22
CA ASP A 526 -10.99 12.92 -7.32
C ASP A 526 -9.63 13.62 -7.53
N LEU A 527 -8.76 12.96 -8.27
CA LEU A 527 -7.40 13.41 -8.54
C LEU A 527 -7.32 14.75 -9.27
N LYS A 528 -8.38 15.16 -9.98
CA LYS A 528 -8.42 16.48 -10.66
C LYS A 528 -8.49 17.64 -9.68
N ASN A 529 -9.19 17.43 -8.56
CA ASN A 529 -9.42 18.43 -7.53
C ASN A 529 -8.50 18.27 -6.33
N GLU A 530 -7.39 17.55 -6.48
CA GLU A 530 -6.36 17.39 -5.47
C GLU A 530 -5.82 18.74 -5.00
N ILE A 531 -5.82 19.00 -3.69
CA ILE A 531 -5.23 20.18 -3.06
C ILE A 531 -3.70 20.07 -3.09
N GLY A 532 -3.22 18.86 -2.88
CA GLY A 532 -1.80 18.50 -2.85
C GLY A 532 -1.10 18.95 -1.58
N ASN A 533 0.22 19.09 -1.65
CA ASN A 533 1.05 19.46 -0.52
C ASN A 533 0.65 20.81 0.08
N ARG A 534 0.84 20.95 1.40
CA ARG A 534 0.61 22.17 2.15
C ARG A 534 1.27 23.36 1.43
N PRO A 535 0.53 24.44 1.13
CA PRO A 535 1.07 25.55 0.33
C PRO A 535 2.39 26.11 0.87
N GLU A 536 2.51 26.22 2.21
CA GLU A 536 3.69 26.72 2.90
C GLU A 536 4.91 25.81 2.73
N SER A 537 4.70 24.51 2.48
CA SER A 537 5.79 23.53 2.34
C SER A 537 6.33 23.37 0.91
N LYS A 538 5.66 23.99 -0.08
CA LYS A 538 6.00 23.83 -1.51
C LYS A 538 7.30 24.51 -1.92
N GLN A 539 7.73 25.52 -1.16
CA GLN A 539 8.96 26.27 -1.42
C GLN A 539 9.66 26.61 -0.10
N ASP A 540 10.97 26.67 -0.15
CA ASP A 540 11.74 27.20 0.97
C ASP A 540 11.36 28.66 1.25
N VAL A 541 11.29 29.02 2.52
CA VAL A 541 11.03 30.40 2.96
C VAL A 541 12.34 31.14 3.13
N ASP A 542 12.48 32.25 2.39
CA ASP A 542 13.59 33.18 2.60
C ASP A 542 13.21 34.18 3.68
N HIS A 543 14.02 34.24 4.76
CA HIS A 543 13.79 35.11 5.90
C HIS A 543 15.09 35.44 6.67
N LEU A 544 15.07 36.47 7.52
CA LEU A 544 16.27 37.02 8.20
C LEU A 544 16.96 36.02 9.12
N ALA A 545 16.23 35.08 9.72
CA ALA A 545 16.79 34.08 10.62
C ALA A 545 17.26 32.79 9.91
N ARG A 546 17.17 32.71 8.58
CA ARG A 546 17.57 31.49 7.86
C ARG A 546 19.03 31.16 8.08
N GLY A 547 19.30 29.95 8.55
CA GLY A 547 20.66 29.45 8.86
C GLY A 547 21.27 30.02 10.13
N LYS A 548 20.52 30.81 10.92
CA LYS A 548 20.99 31.38 12.19
C LYS A 548 20.96 30.34 13.30
N LYS A 549 21.87 30.52 14.27
CA LYS A 549 22.03 29.60 15.40
C LYS A 549 20.82 29.65 16.34
N VAL A 550 20.28 28.49 16.64
CA VAL A 550 19.25 28.28 17.66
C VAL A 550 19.89 27.74 18.95
N THR A 551 19.50 28.29 20.10
CA THR A 551 19.92 27.82 21.43
C THR A 551 18.69 27.40 22.22
N TYR A 552 18.61 26.12 22.63
CA TYR A 552 17.56 25.58 23.49
C TYR A 552 17.89 25.85 24.95
N LEU A 553 16.94 26.44 25.71
CA LEU A 553 17.25 26.98 27.04
C LEU A 553 17.20 25.95 28.17
N GLU A 554 16.39 24.93 28.07
CA GLU A 554 16.23 23.89 29.10
C GLU A 554 16.19 22.50 28.49
N PRO A 555 16.80 21.47 29.14
CA PRO A 555 16.76 20.09 28.63
C PRO A 555 15.34 19.53 28.49
N SER A 556 14.39 19.96 29.35
CA SER A 556 12.97 19.57 29.28
C SER A 556 12.21 20.21 28.12
N ARG A 557 12.84 21.14 27.42
CA ARG A 557 12.32 21.87 26.27
C ARG A 557 13.13 21.60 25.01
N TYR A 558 13.95 20.56 25.05
CA TYR A 558 14.66 20.04 23.91
C TYR A 558 13.75 19.12 23.11
N TYR A 559 13.98 19.03 21.80
CA TYR A 559 13.21 18.17 20.91
C TYR A 559 13.42 16.67 21.21
N ALA A 560 12.43 15.86 20.90
CA ALA A 560 12.52 14.40 21.02
C ALA A 560 13.43 13.85 19.93
N PRO A 561 14.40 12.97 20.24
CA PRO A 561 15.35 12.45 19.24
C PRO A 561 14.68 11.79 18.03
N LYS A 562 13.54 11.13 18.24
CA LYS A 562 12.75 10.50 17.16
C LYS A 562 12.17 11.53 16.17
N TYR A 563 11.95 12.76 16.61
CA TYR A 563 11.32 13.84 15.84
C TYR A 563 12.22 15.07 15.82
N ALA A 564 13.49 14.85 15.59
CA ALA A 564 14.50 15.91 15.60
C ALA A 564 14.52 16.72 14.29
N ALA A 565 13.94 16.20 13.22
CA ALA A 565 14.05 16.75 11.86
C ALA A 565 15.53 17.02 11.48
N ALA A 566 15.89 18.25 11.10
CA ALA A 566 17.27 18.65 10.83
C ALA A 566 18.08 19.03 12.11
N TYR A 567 17.69 18.47 13.27
CA TYR A 567 18.29 18.74 14.58
C TYR A 567 18.24 20.25 14.93
N ASP A 568 19.36 20.82 15.40
CA ASP A 568 19.41 22.22 15.83
C ASP A 568 19.21 23.25 14.70
N ALA A 569 19.23 22.80 13.44
CA ALA A 569 18.97 23.65 12.29
C ALA A 569 17.47 23.77 11.94
N THR A 570 16.63 22.85 12.39
CA THR A 570 15.24 22.73 11.92
C THR A 570 14.45 24.03 11.98
N LEU A 571 14.59 24.78 13.09
CA LEU A 571 13.74 25.98 13.30
C LEU A 571 14.20 27.20 12.49
N THR A 572 15.31 27.07 11.71
CA THR A 572 15.88 28.15 10.90
C THR A 572 16.47 27.65 9.58
N ASP A 573 16.06 26.47 9.08
CA ASP A 573 16.58 25.90 7.83
C ASP A 573 15.84 26.41 6.57
N GLY A 574 14.75 27.13 6.76
CA GLY A 574 13.90 27.68 5.72
C GLY A 574 12.83 26.74 5.21
N LYS A 575 12.65 25.55 5.83
CA LYS A 575 11.68 24.56 5.37
C LYS A 575 10.44 24.55 6.26
N ARG A 576 9.28 24.66 5.61
CA ARG A 576 7.99 24.54 6.30
C ARG A 576 7.51 23.09 6.24
N GLY A 577 6.87 22.64 7.31
CA GLY A 577 6.35 21.29 7.41
C GLY A 577 5.15 21.01 6.49
N THR A 578 5.01 19.77 6.05
CA THR A 578 3.87 19.28 5.24
C THR A 578 2.64 18.98 6.13
N TRP A 579 1.71 18.18 5.63
CA TRP A 579 0.53 17.74 6.37
C TRP A 579 0.82 16.68 7.46
N THR A 580 2.04 16.15 7.54
CA THR A 580 2.43 15.13 8.53
C THR A 580 3.66 15.55 9.32
N TYR A 581 3.69 15.22 10.61
CA TYR A 581 4.87 15.42 11.46
C TYR A 581 6.01 14.41 11.19
N ALA A 582 5.76 13.41 10.35
CA ALA A 582 6.75 12.39 9.98
C ALA A 582 7.58 12.77 8.74
N ASP A 583 7.48 14.01 8.26
CA ASP A 583 8.13 14.49 7.02
C ASP A 583 9.55 15.04 7.22
N GLU A 584 10.09 14.92 8.43
CA GLU A 584 11.42 15.44 8.80
C GLU A 584 11.58 16.97 8.65
N ARG A 585 10.44 17.72 8.70
CA ARG A 585 10.42 19.18 8.68
C ARG A 585 9.79 19.78 9.93
N TRP A 586 9.04 18.97 10.66
CA TRP A 586 8.47 19.34 11.96
C TRP A 586 9.36 18.86 13.07
N GLN A 587 9.70 19.73 14.03
CA GLN A 587 10.43 19.38 15.23
C GLN A 587 9.47 19.12 16.38
N GLY A 588 9.55 17.93 16.99
CA GLY A 588 8.63 17.48 18.03
C GLY A 588 9.19 17.59 19.43
N PHE A 589 8.40 18.17 20.36
CA PHE A 589 8.74 18.35 21.76
C PHE A 589 7.82 17.52 22.64
N LEU A 590 8.39 16.60 23.40
CA LEU A 590 7.66 15.75 24.35
C LEU A 590 8.05 16.13 25.77
N GLY A 591 7.11 16.12 26.72
CA GLY A 591 7.39 16.39 28.12
C GLY A 591 6.75 17.69 28.62
N ARG A 592 7.19 18.19 29.79
CA ARG A 592 6.52 19.30 30.49
C ARG A 592 6.87 20.71 29.99
N GLY A 593 7.91 20.84 29.18
CA GLY A 593 8.51 22.14 28.89
C GLY A 593 7.90 22.93 27.72
N GLY A 594 7.53 22.27 26.63
CA GLY A 594 7.23 22.95 25.36
C GLY A 594 8.50 23.45 24.65
N VAL A 595 8.38 24.48 23.82
CA VAL A 595 9.49 25.13 23.11
C VAL A 595 9.99 26.33 23.89
N ASP A 596 11.30 26.50 24.03
CA ASP A 596 11.92 27.73 24.58
C ASP A 596 13.32 27.89 23.96
N VAL A 597 13.42 28.73 22.94
CA VAL A 597 14.62 28.88 22.14
C VAL A 597 15.03 30.35 21.97
N ILE A 598 16.33 30.57 21.80
CA ILE A 598 16.88 31.87 21.41
C ILE A 598 17.57 31.72 20.05
N ILE A 599 17.21 32.61 19.12
CA ILE A 599 17.86 32.75 17.81
C ILE A 599 18.82 33.95 17.91
N ASP A 600 20.10 33.78 17.55
CA ASP A 600 21.08 34.85 17.42
C ASP A 600 21.15 35.33 15.96
N MET A 601 20.65 36.52 15.70
CA MET A 601 20.68 37.15 14.38
C MET A 601 22.10 37.63 13.97
N GLU A 602 23.11 37.47 14.88
CA GLU A 602 24.50 37.86 14.74
C GLU A 602 24.74 39.37 14.83
N GLU A 603 23.79 40.17 14.35
CA GLU A 603 23.85 41.64 14.45
C GLU A 603 22.47 42.21 14.81
N VAL A 604 22.43 43.46 15.26
CA VAL A 604 21.15 44.14 15.51
C VAL A 604 20.50 44.43 14.17
N THR A 605 19.29 43.81 13.99
CA THR A 605 18.54 43.85 12.74
C THR A 605 17.14 44.44 12.99
N THR A 606 16.62 45.18 12.03
CA THR A 606 15.23 45.62 12.06
C THR A 606 14.32 44.46 11.70
N ILE A 607 13.35 44.15 12.54
CA ILE A 607 12.45 43.01 12.43
C ILE A 607 11.02 43.54 12.38
N HIS A 608 10.24 43.07 11.39
CA HIS A 608 8.85 43.45 11.17
C HIS A 608 7.86 42.35 11.54
N SER A 609 8.26 41.08 11.53
CA SER A 609 7.43 39.98 11.97
C SER A 609 8.24 38.78 12.46
N ILE A 610 7.67 38.01 13.38
CA ILE A 610 8.20 36.75 13.90
C ILE A 610 7.01 35.80 13.98
N SER A 611 7.07 34.61 13.35
CA SER A 611 6.01 33.61 13.40
C SER A 611 6.53 32.19 13.22
N ALA A 612 5.80 31.23 13.79
CA ALA A 612 6.03 29.81 13.55
C ALA A 612 4.67 29.10 13.45
N ASP A 613 4.61 28.02 12.66
CA ASP A 613 3.40 27.21 12.57
C ASP A 613 3.50 26.00 13.50
N PHE A 614 2.34 25.65 14.03
CA PHE A 614 2.12 24.46 14.85
C PHE A 614 1.02 23.62 14.24
N MET A 615 1.06 22.30 14.52
CA MET A 615 0.00 21.40 14.14
C MET A 615 -0.71 20.80 15.36
N GLN A 616 -1.95 20.37 15.14
CA GLN A 616 -2.71 19.55 16.07
C GLN A 616 -3.29 18.34 15.36
N ILE A 617 -3.02 17.16 15.91
CA ILE A 617 -3.58 15.86 15.50
C ILE A 617 -3.86 15.12 16.80
N CYS A 618 -5.11 15.15 17.28
CA CYS A 618 -5.43 14.72 18.65
C CYS A 618 -5.25 13.21 18.86
N GLY A 619 -5.54 12.37 17.86
CA GLY A 619 -5.41 10.92 17.96
C GLY A 619 -4.02 10.46 18.45
N PRO A 620 -2.93 10.80 17.77
CA PRO A 620 -1.57 10.48 18.23
C PRO A 620 -1.06 11.39 19.38
N GLY A 621 -1.87 12.26 19.93
CA GLY A 621 -1.51 13.12 21.06
C GLY A 621 -0.65 14.33 20.66
N VAL A 622 -0.89 14.93 19.51
CA VAL A 622 -0.26 16.19 19.09
C VAL A 622 -1.20 17.35 19.33
N PHE A 623 -0.76 18.36 20.07
CA PHE A 623 -1.60 19.48 20.49
C PHE A 623 -0.97 20.84 20.21
N MET A 624 -1.82 21.85 19.93
CA MET A 624 -1.41 23.25 19.81
C MET A 624 -0.84 23.79 21.14
N PRO A 625 0.03 24.82 21.10
CA PRO A 625 0.43 25.54 22.30
C PRO A 625 -0.77 26.30 22.90
N CYS A 626 -0.81 26.41 24.25
CA CYS A 626 -1.83 27.24 24.93
C CYS A 626 -1.41 28.71 25.09
N LEU A 627 -0.13 28.99 24.99
CA LEU A 627 0.46 30.33 25.06
C LEU A 627 1.76 30.37 24.26
N VAL A 628 1.93 31.42 23.47
CA VAL A 628 3.20 31.75 22.82
C VAL A 628 3.69 33.09 23.25
N GLU A 629 4.89 33.16 23.83
CA GLU A 629 5.58 34.37 24.24
C GLU A 629 6.73 34.66 23.25
N ILE A 630 6.81 35.91 22.80
CA ILE A 630 7.92 36.37 21.95
C ILE A 630 8.59 37.55 22.64
N ALA A 631 9.91 37.45 22.79
CA ALA A 631 10.72 38.50 23.39
C ALA A 631 11.99 38.77 22.57
N VAL A 632 12.48 39.99 22.62
CA VAL A 632 13.66 40.41 21.83
C VAL A 632 14.69 41.09 22.75
N SER A 633 15.97 40.99 22.33
CA SER A 633 17.07 41.62 23.07
C SER A 633 18.16 42.09 22.10
N VAL A 634 18.90 43.12 22.48
CA VAL A 634 20.08 43.57 21.76
C VAL A 634 21.41 43.01 22.36
N ASP A 635 21.38 42.62 23.63
CA ASP A 635 22.56 42.16 24.39
C ASP A 635 22.54 40.68 24.76
N GLY A 636 21.39 39.98 24.57
CA GLY A 636 21.21 38.57 24.91
C GLY A 636 20.94 38.29 26.39
N GLU A 637 20.93 39.31 27.23
CA GLU A 637 20.66 39.20 28.67
C GLU A 637 19.32 39.85 29.07
N ASN A 638 19.02 41.03 28.55
CA ASN A 638 17.82 41.81 28.86
C ASN A 638 16.78 41.66 27.74
N PHE A 639 15.81 40.77 27.95
CA PHE A 639 14.74 40.52 26.97
C PHE A 639 13.48 41.35 27.26
N THR A 640 13.01 42.07 26.27
CA THR A 640 11.73 42.79 26.29
C THR A 640 10.68 41.92 25.57
N LYS A 641 9.60 41.59 26.28
CA LYS A 641 8.48 40.85 25.70
C LYS A 641 7.72 41.76 24.72
N ILE A 642 7.48 41.30 23.51
CA ILE A 642 6.75 42.02 22.46
C ILE A 642 5.44 41.34 22.07
N ALA A 643 5.23 40.08 22.46
CA ALA A 643 3.97 39.38 22.24
C ALA A 643 3.68 38.35 23.34
N ASP A 644 2.39 38.20 23.62
CA ASP A 644 1.78 37.22 24.52
C ASP A 644 0.50 36.75 23.84
N ILE A 645 0.52 35.51 23.28
CA ILE A 645 -0.54 35.00 22.42
C ILE A 645 -1.18 33.80 23.11
N GLU A 646 -2.29 34.06 23.78
CA GLU A 646 -3.08 32.99 24.40
C GLU A 646 -3.88 32.22 23.37
N HIS A 647 -4.02 30.92 23.57
CA HIS A 647 -4.80 30.03 22.71
C HIS A 647 -5.51 28.95 23.54
N GLU A 648 -6.81 28.87 23.36
CA GLU A 648 -7.60 27.77 23.89
C GLU A 648 -7.48 26.56 22.97
N VAL A 649 -6.91 25.47 23.48
CA VAL A 649 -6.78 24.23 22.75
C VAL A 649 -8.10 23.46 22.83
N ILE A 650 -8.79 23.35 21.71
CA ILE A 650 -10.04 22.60 21.55
C ILE A 650 -9.67 21.25 20.92
N ILE A 651 -10.16 20.15 21.51
CA ILE A 651 -9.99 18.82 20.92
C ILE A 651 -10.91 18.71 19.72
N ASP A 652 -10.31 18.44 18.58
CA ASP A 652 -10.98 18.19 17.30
C ASP A 652 -10.44 16.88 16.71
N GLU A 653 -11.28 16.15 16.04
CA GLU A 653 -10.87 14.93 15.32
C GLU A 653 -10.08 15.27 14.04
N LEU A 654 -10.36 16.42 13.45
CA LEU A 654 -9.67 16.86 12.24
C LEU A 654 -8.32 17.50 12.56
N PRO A 655 -7.28 17.18 11.76
CA PRO A 655 -6.00 17.87 11.82
C PRO A 655 -6.15 19.38 11.58
N SER A 656 -5.44 20.17 12.36
CA SER A 656 -5.42 21.63 12.21
C SER A 656 -4.01 22.20 12.27
N PHE A 657 -3.81 23.32 11.55
CA PHE A 657 -2.53 24.01 11.43
C PHE A 657 -2.73 25.50 11.73
N LYS A 658 -1.89 26.06 12.57
CA LYS A 658 -2.04 27.45 13.00
C LYS A 658 -0.69 28.15 13.17
N SER A 659 -0.62 29.38 12.65
CA SER A 659 0.52 30.27 12.86
C SER A 659 0.36 31.09 14.13
N PHE A 660 1.43 31.16 14.91
CA PHE A 660 1.52 32.03 16.09
C PHE A 660 2.68 33.00 15.90
N GLY A 661 2.38 34.29 15.91
CA GLY A 661 3.39 35.28 15.62
C GLY A 661 3.05 36.70 16.01
N TRP A 662 4.03 37.58 15.88
CA TRP A 662 3.96 39.02 16.13
C TRP A 662 4.24 39.77 14.82
N GLN A 663 3.59 40.93 14.69
CA GLN A 663 3.83 41.90 13.62
C GLN A 663 4.01 43.29 14.24
N GLY A 664 4.99 44.03 13.79
CA GLY A 664 5.32 45.39 14.26
C GLY A 664 6.64 45.83 13.69
N GLU A 665 7.36 46.70 14.39
CA GLU A 665 8.73 47.10 14.06
C GLU A 665 9.56 47.10 15.35
N THR A 666 10.70 46.41 15.35
CA THR A 666 11.64 46.40 16.49
C THR A 666 13.07 46.21 15.97
N GLN A 667 14.05 46.57 16.80
CA GLN A 667 15.46 46.30 16.54
C GLN A 667 15.99 45.31 17.58
N ALA A 668 16.52 44.18 17.10
CA ALA A 668 17.06 43.16 18.00
C ALA A 668 18.17 42.34 17.34
N ARG A 669 19.05 41.80 18.16
CA ARG A 669 20.00 40.75 17.78
C ARG A 669 19.51 39.37 18.22
N TYR A 670 18.85 39.28 19.34
CA TYR A 670 18.36 38.03 19.92
C TYR A 670 16.85 37.98 19.94
N ILE A 671 16.28 36.86 19.48
CA ILE A 671 14.86 36.58 19.49
C ILE A 671 14.64 35.36 20.38
N ARG A 672 13.83 35.51 21.44
CA ARG A 672 13.37 34.36 22.22
C ARG A 672 11.96 34.02 21.82
N TYR A 673 11.76 32.78 21.34
CA TYR A 673 10.46 32.23 21.02
C TYR A 673 10.13 31.12 22.00
N LYS A 674 9.00 31.23 22.70
CA LYS A 674 8.61 30.29 23.74
C LYS A 674 7.15 29.91 23.55
N ALA A 675 6.90 28.60 23.40
CA ALA A 675 5.56 28.03 23.25
C ALA A 675 5.29 27.06 24.41
N HIS A 676 4.22 27.32 25.13
CA HIS A 676 3.78 26.53 26.29
C HIS A 676 2.81 25.45 25.87
N ARG A 677 3.00 24.25 26.41
CA ARG A 677 2.08 23.14 26.23
C ARG A 677 0.73 23.45 26.92
N SER A 678 -0.31 22.88 26.31
CA SER A 678 -1.64 22.87 26.91
C SER A 678 -1.72 21.88 28.08
N LYS A 679 -2.88 21.81 28.71
CA LYS A 679 -3.19 20.83 29.77
C LYS A 679 -3.15 19.37 29.31
N TYR A 680 -3.23 19.13 28.02
CA TYR A 680 -3.17 17.79 27.45
C TYR A 680 -1.73 17.26 27.40
N THR A 681 -1.58 15.97 27.70
CA THR A 681 -0.26 15.29 27.61
C THR A 681 -0.01 14.80 26.20
N GLY A 682 1.18 15.03 25.64
CA GLY A 682 1.53 14.62 24.28
C GLY A 682 2.64 15.47 23.69
N PHE A 683 2.69 15.51 22.38
CA PHE A 683 3.66 16.27 21.61
C PHE A 683 3.17 17.68 21.29
N LEU A 684 4.15 18.57 21.13
CA LEU A 684 4.01 19.86 20.48
C LEU A 684 4.97 19.86 19.30
N PHE A 685 4.45 20.07 18.09
CA PHE A 685 5.24 20.14 16.86
C PHE A 685 5.25 21.56 16.32
N VAL A 686 6.44 22.02 15.97
CA VAL A 686 6.70 23.32 15.34
C VAL A 686 7.60 23.14 14.13
N ASP A 687 7.36 23.92 13.08
CA ASP A 687 8.22 23.94 11.90
C ASP A 687 9.27 25.06 11.97
N GLU A 688 9.26 26.01 11.07
CA GLU A 688 10.22 27.09 10.94
C GLU A 688 9.84 28.33 11.76
N ILE A 689 10.81 29.00 12.41
CA ILE A 689 10.59 30.32 13.01
C ILE A 689 10.98 31.39 11.98
N VAL A 690 9.98 31.88 11.27
CA VAL A 690 10.14 32.86 10.19
C VAL A 690 10.28 34.27 10.77
N VAL A 691 11.34 34.98 10.40
CA VAL A 691 11.63 36.36 10.81
C VAL A 691 11.74 37.28 9.61
N LYS A 692 10.93 38.31 9.52
CA LYS A 692 10.96 39.28 8.40
C LYS A 692 11.10 40.71 8.88
#